data_633156093649d3e5c73a1312bb631a20
#
_entry.id   633156093649d3e5c73a1312bb631a20
#
_cell.length_a   1.000
_cell.length_b   1.000
_cell.length_c   1.000
_cell.angle_alpha   90.00
_cell.angle_beta   90.00
_cell.angle_gamma   90.00
#
_symmetry.space_group_name_H-M   'P 1'
#
loop_
_entity.id
_entity.type
_entity.pdbx_description
1 polymer ?
#
loop_
_entity_poly.entity_id
_entity_poly.type
_entity_poly.pdbx_seq_one_letter_code
_entity_poly.pdbx_strand_id
1 'polypeptide(L)'
;MLPTTIFPLEATARAARLDEIKTLIASPLGAPVWAEIKAAAARERDEPAWLVDSIFPGRDVYSAQLKGMDYTLCRLVGQRITRHALMFLIDGDRGWIDAAMRQIKVLFDDHEYPAWNHLARMQVDADRIKDLGGLKPTDAHLRTGLLAKDVGLVLNWLRPHLSAEEIEFFVRGLESRALRPFQRAIDDQAWWLGVTNNWQTCIVGGVGVAAMALDGLHPDVEKVLQFADAKMEEHLADYGPDGEFNEGMGYAGAIGLIVDYYAARLGWNPALGNRLAAAPFPDMARWSVYMTTPPGHLLNFGDGHFNAPLKVDWMPAIAAAAQDATLQDFAVRFRSIQADPVQLLSLDADLHPTSPAGHWPLGRAYHAHGACISSRTSWDWDQTACVVGSKARREDNHEHNDPGQVVIEGAGQSLIVDWGTPDTTYPAGFFTENRFRYFDTQAFGHNILVFGGRDMESCYQLNPNYATGALHGKRAVYRQGRIVCAEFDDAWGGLWQIDTAPAWDGVKRNLRTVLHIHPGFVLVLDDAELEKPESISLRWNTARRPALGADGAFTLALPEVGLAAQVLSLDGQALAHRLGNQGYTAPWNKDQFGGDLPQRNCPYVESLLTSDHCRLLTVFAVQPGTSPVAWTRDGDKLTGRSGDAVLEVTIGADTLTVHSAAHQLNWKL
;
A
#
# COMPACT_ATOMS: atom_id res chain seq x y z
N MET A 1 24.51 -12.62 -1.36
CA MET A 1 24.72 -12.07 0.03
C MET A 1 23.42 -12.18 0.81
N LEU A 2 23.44 -12.52 2.13
CA LEU A 2 22.20 -12.56 2.93
C LEU A 2 21.81 -11.17 3.41
N PRO A 3 20.51 -10.83 3.42
CA PRO A 3 20.01 -9.50 3.75
C PRO A 3 19.96 -9.28 5.28
N THR A 4 21.12 -9.23 5.94
CA THR A 4 21.21 -9.09 7.39
C THR A 4 21.47 -7.65 7.81
N THR A 5 20.67 -7.13 8.74
CA THR A 5 20.80 -5.75 9.25
C THR A 5 21.43 -5.67 10.64
N ILE A 6 21.32 -6.71 11.46
CA ILE A 6 22.10 -6.88 12.70
C ILE A 6 23.42 -7.58 12.33
N PHE A 7 24.53 -7.04 12.84
CA PHE A 7 25.86 -7.61 12.60
C PHE A 7 26.24 -8.58 13.72
N PRO A 8 26.93 -9.68 13.39
CA PRO A 8 27.42 -10.61 14.39
C PRO A 8 28.29 -9.90 15.45
N LEU A 9 28.19 -10.36 16.68
CA LEU A 9 29.07 -9.86 17.78
C LEU A 9 30.45 -10.49 17.73
N GLU A 10 30.58 -11.69 17.16
CA GLU A 10 31.87 -12.36 16.96
C GLU A 10 32.71 -11.58 15.94
N ALA A 11 33.96 -11.29 16.29
CA ALA A 11 34.82 -10.36 15.55
C ALA A 11 35.11 -10.81 14.10
N THR A 12 35.36 -12.12 13.90
CA THR A 12 35.67 -12.66 12.56
C THR A 12 34.45 -12.61 11.64
N ALA A 13 33.30 -13.04 12.14
CA ALA A 13 32.03 -13.01 11.38
C ALA A 13 31.63 -11.55 11.06
N ARG A 14 31.85 -10.63 12.00
CA ARG A 14 31.61 -9.21 11.79
C ARG A 14 32.53 -8.61 10.72
N ALA A 15 33.83 -8.93 10.75
CA ALA A 15 34.78 -8.48 9.74
C ALA A 15 34.38 -9.01 8.34
N ALA A 16 34.01 -10.27 8.24
CA ALA A 16 33.52 -10.86 6.99
C ALA A 16 32.29 -10.10 6.46
N ARG A 17 31.31 -9.78 7.33
CA ARG A 17 30.13 -8.98 6.94
C ARG A 17 30.50 -7.59 6.45
N LEU A 18 31.46 -6.92 7.06
CA LEU A 18 31.94 -5.61 6.61
C LEU A 18 32.63 -5.69 5.24
N ASP A 19 33.36 -6.77 4.96
CA ASP A 19 33.99 -6.96 3.66
C ASP A 19 32.95 -7.25 2.55
N GLU A 20 31.88 -8.01 2.86
CA GLU A 20 30.73 -8.14 1.96
C GLU A 20 30.09 -6.77 1.62
N ILE A 21 29.90 -5.91 2.62
CA ILE A 21 29.34 -4.57 2.44
C ILE A 21 30.28 -3.72 1.57
N LYS A 22 31.59 -3.76 1.79
CA LYS A 22 32.58 -3.05 0.95
C LYS A 22 32.51 -3.54 -0.50
N THR A 23 32.33 -4.83 -0.72
CA THR A 23 32.14 -5.40 -2.05
C THR A 23 30.86 -4.89 -2.70
N LEU A 24 29.74 -4.89 -1.95
CA LEU A 24 28.46 -4.40 -2.42
C LEU A 24 28.53 -2.90 -2.83
N ILE A 25 29.08 -2.04 -1.99
CA ILE A 25 29.18 -0.60 -2.29
C ILE A 25 30.12 -0.29 -3.47
N ALA A 26 30.99 -1.21 -3.85
CA ALA A 26 31.83 -1.12 -5.05
C ALA A 26 31.16 -1.70 -6.30
N SER A 27 30.07 -2.44 -6.16
CA SER A 27 29.34 -3.08 -7.26
C SER A 27 28.54 -2.06 -8.08
N PRO A 28 28.20 -2.36 -9.35
CA PRO A 28 27.31 -1.52 -10.15
C PRO A 28 25.93 -1.29 -9.51
N LEU A 29 25.46 -2.26 -8.72
CA LEU A 29 24.16 -2.21 -8.04
C LEU A 29 24.20 -1.32 -6.78
N GLY A 30 25.21 -1.49 -5.93
CA GLY A 30 25.31 -0.78 -4.66
C GLY A 30 25.93 0.61 -4.76
N ALA A 31 26.79 0.87 -5.74
CA ALA A 31 27.52 2.14 -5.85
C ALA A 31 26.61 3.37 -5.99
N PRO A 32 25.52 3.37 -6.76
CA PRO A 32 24.60 4.52 -6.81
C PRO A 32 23.94 4.79 -5.46
N VAL A 33 23.45 3.77 -4.76
CA VAL A 33 22.82 3.89 -3.44
C VAL A 33 23.82 4.39 -2.41
N TRP A 34 25.04 3.86 -2.44
CA TRP A 34 26.12 4.30 -1.59
C TRP A 34 26.50 5.77 -1.82
N ALA A 35 26.52 6.22 -3.07
CA ALA A 35 26.79 7.63 -3.40
C ALA A 35 25.74 8.56 -2.79
N GLU A 36 24.46 8.19 -2.82
CA GLU A 36 23.37 8.93 -2.18
C GLU A 36 23.54 8.99 -0.65
N ILE A 37 23.86 7.84 -0.03
CA ILE A 37 24.12 7.75 1.42
C ILE A 37 25.27 8.67 1.83
N LYS A 38 26.40 8.63 1.11
CA LYS A 38 27.54 9.50 1.39
C LYS A 38 27.17 10.97 1.26
N ALA A 39 26.47 11.33 0.19
CA ALA A 39 26.07 12.72 -0.05
C ALA A 39 25.11 13.24 1.02
N ALA A 40 24.16 12.43 1.46
CA ALA A 40 23.24 12.77 2.54
C ALA A 40 23.98 12.89 3.88
N ALA A 41 24.79 11.89 4.24
CA ALA A 41 25.56 11.89 5.49
C ALA A 41 26.52 13.10 5.58
N ALA A 42 27.20 13.44 4.47
CA ALA A 42 28.12 14.56 4.41
C ALA A 42 27.40 15.91 4.65
N ARG A 43 26.20 16.10 4.14
CA ARG A 43 25.39 17.30 4.42
C ARG A 43 24.98 17.37 5.89
N GLU A 44 24.61 16.21 6.48
CA GLU A 44 24.05 16.12 7.81
C GLU A 44 25.09 16.09 8.93
N ARG A 45 26.36 15.84 8.60
CA ARG A 45 27.43 15.57 9.57
C ARG A 45 27.60 16.65 10.62
N ASP A 46 27.65 17.90 10.18
CA ASP A 46 27.93 19.06 11.03
C ASP A 46 26.66 19.82 11.44
N GLU A 47 25.49 19.37 10.95
CA GLU A 47 24.22 19.95 11.33
C GLU A 47 23.90 19.69 12.81
N PRO A 48 23.22 20.63 13.50
CA PRO A 48 22.71 20.37 14.85
C PRO A 48 21.73 19.18 14.84
N ALA A 49 21.46 18.63 16.01
CA ALA A 49 20.42 17.61 16.13
C ALA A 49 19.07 18.17 15.69
N TRP A 50 18.30 17.33 15.00
CA TRP A 50 16.95 17.68 14.59
C TRP A 50 16.00 17.54 15.78
N LEU A 51 15.36 18.65 16.13
CA LEU A 51 14.36 18.75 17.18
C LEU A 51 12.96 18.52 16.59
N VAL A 52 12.00 18.20 17.46
CA VAL A 52 10.61 17.99 17.04
C VAL A 52 10.06 19.19 16.24
N ASP A 53 10.42 20.42 16.64
CA ASP A 53 9.92 21.65 16.03
C ASP A 53 10.80 22.20 14.90
N SER A 54 11.97 21.63 14.63
CA SER A 54 12.98 22.23 13.71
C SER A 54 13.06 21.60 12.33
N ILE A 55 12.55 20.40 12.13
CA ILE A 55 12.75 19.65 10.88
C ILE A 55 11.98 20.21 9.69
N PHE A 56 10.93 20.98 9.92
CA PHE A 56 10.08 21.52 8.86
C PHE A 56 10.00 23.06 8.90
N PRO A 57 11.13 23.78 8.87
CA PRO A 57 11.09 25.23 8.85
C PRO A 57 10.37 25.72 7.58
N GLY A 58 9.36 26.55 7.73
CA GLY A 58 8.63 27.18 6.63
C GLY A 58 7.54 26.32 5.95
N ARG A 59 7.16 25.18 6.52
CA ARG A 59 5.99 24.41 6.09
C ARG A 59 4.79 24.67 7.02
N ASP A 60 4.09 25.76 6.80
CA ASP A 60 2.96 26.19 7.63
C ASP A 60 1.84 25.16 7.76
N VAL A 61 1.64 24.30 6.76
CA VAL A 61 0.62 23.23 6.77
C VAL A 61 0.99 22.08 7.71
N TYR A 62 2.28 21.81 7.86
CA TYR A 62 2.78 20.74 8.74
C TYR A 62 3.13 21.24 10.14
N SER A 63 3.55 22.48 10.31
CA SER A 63 4.03 23.00 11.59
C SER A 63 2.92 23.08 12.65
N ALA A 64 1.68 23.39 12.28
CA ALA A 64 0.54 23.37 13.18
C ALA A 64 0.10 21.92 13.54
N GLN A 65 0.34 20.97 12.65
CA GLN A 65 -0.07 19.56 12.77
C GLN A 65 1.00 18.67 13.39
N LEU A 66 2.27 19.05 13.32
CA LEU A 66 3.41 18.27 13.75
C LEU A 66 4.04 18.78 15.07
N LYS A 67 3.23 19.31 15.98
CA LYS A 67 3.70 19.63 17.35
C LYS A 67 4.08 18.42 18.19
N GLY A 68 4.24 17.26 17.57
CA GLY A 68 4.57 15.99 18.18
C GLY A 68 5.52 15.16 17.34
N MET A 69 5.84 13.95 17.81
CA MET A 69 6.65 12.98 17.06
C MET A 69 5.83 12.42 15.90
N ASP A 70 6.00 13.00 14.72
CA ASP A 70 5.39 12.50 13.49
C ASP A 70 6.12 11.25 12.96
N TYR A 71 5.40 10.45 12.19
CA TYR A 71 5.93 9.26 11.55
C TYR A 71 7.07 9.57 10.58
N THR A 72 6.91 10.66 9.80
CA THR A 72 7.93 11.14 8.85
C THR A 72 9.18 11.61 9.58
N LEU A 73 9.03 12.36 10.68
CA LEU A 73 10.13 12.80 11.52
C LEU A 73 10.93 11.61 12.05
N CYS A 74 10.25 10.61 12.65
CA CYS A 74 10.93 9.43 13.19
C CYS A 74 11.74 8.70 12.12
N ARG A 75 11.18 8.54 10.91
CA ARG A 75 11.88 7.93 9.78
C ARG A 75 13.11 8.74 9.35
N LEU A 76 13.00 10.04 9.21
CA LEU A 76 14.10 10.90 8.80
C LEU A 76 15.24 10.88 9.83
N VAL A 77 14.91 10.95 11.12
CA VAL A 77 15.89 10.87 12.20
C VAL A 77 16.55 9.50 12.25
N GLY A 78 15.76 8.42 12.12
CA GLY A 78 16.28 7.05 12.05
C GLY A 78 17.26 6.85 10.89
N GLN A 79 16.91 7.32 9.70
CA GLN A 79 17.80 7.27 8.53
C GLN A 79 19.08 8.10 8.71
N ARG A 80 18.99 9.26 9.38
CA ARG A 80 20.15 10.09 9.69
C ARG A 80 21.16 9.36 10.57
N ILE A 81 20.73 8.78 11.68
CA ILE A 81 21.62 8.09 12.62
C ILE A 81 22.22 6.82 12.01
N THR A 82 21.43 6.06 11.22
CA THR A 82 21.92 4.85 10.54
C THR A 82 22.91 5.20 9.42
N ARG A 83 22.71 6.30 8.68
CA ARG A 83 23.69 6.80 7.71
C ARG A 83 25.04 7.12 8.35
N HIS A 84 25.03 7.86 9.45
CA HIS A 84 26.27 8.19 10.18
C HIS A 84 26.96 6.94 10.71
N ALA A 85 26.20 5.98 11.27
CA ALA A 85 26.76 4.72 11.74
C ALA A 85 27.40 3.91 10.60
N LEU A 86 26.74 3.80 9.44
CA LEU A 86 27.30 3.10 8.29
C LEU A 86 28.54 3.81 7.72
N MET A 87 28.56 5.14 7.67
CA MET A 87 29.75 5.90 7.26
C MET A 87 30.95 5.56 8.13
N PHE A 88 30.77 5.54 9.46
CA PHE A 88 31.83 5.13 10.38
C PHE A 88 32.36 3.71 10.09
N LEU A 89 31.47 2.76 9.85
CA LEU A 89 31.86 1.37 9.59
C LEU A 89 32.72 1.22 8.32
N ILE A 90 32.56 2.13 7.37
CA ILE A 90 33.30 2.07 6.08
C ILE A 90 34.61 2.84 6.13
N ASP A 91 34.65 4.04 6.71
CA ASP A 91 35.83 4.90 6.68
C ASP A 91 36.59 5.00 8.02
N GLY A 92 35.96 4.61 9.14
CA GLY A 92 36.57 4.64 10.47
C GLY A 92 36.68 6.02 11.12
N ASP A 93 36.13 7.07 10.51
CA ASP A 93 36.20 8.43 11.06
C ASP A 93 35.25 8.58 12.28
N ARG A 94 35.81 8.73 13.47
CA ARG A 94 35.08 8.89 14.74
C ARG A 94 34.05 10.03 14.71
N GLY A 95 34.30 11.08 13.91
CA GLY A 95 33.36 12.19 13.76
C GLY A 95 31.96 11.76 13.31
N TRP A 96 31.82 10.61 12.65
CA TRP A 96 30.51 10.03 12.32
C TRP A 96 29.78 9.47 13.54
N ILE A 97 30.50 8.86 14.47
CA ILE A 97 29.90 8.45 15.74
C ILE A 97 29.42 9.69 16.50
N ASP A 98 30.24 10.75 16.55
CA ASP A 98 29.88 11.98 17.26
C ASP A 98 28.62 12.62 16.64
N ALA A 99 28.48 12.58 15.31
CA ALA A 99 27.29 13.05 14.61
C ALA A 99 26.04 12.21 14.93
N ALA A 100 26.16 10.87 14.94
CA ALA A 100 25.07 9.97 15.35
C ALA A 100 24.67 10.20 16.80
N MET A 101 25.67 10.26 17.72
CA MET A 101 25.45 10.47 19.13
C MET A 101 24.81 11.82 19.47
N ARG A 102 25.12 12.87 18.69
CA ARG A 102 24.48 14.19 18.83
C ARG A 102 22.97 14.08 18.66
N GLN A 103 22.51 13.34 17.66
CA GLN A 103 21.08 13.12 17.43
C GLN A 103 20.46 12.18 18.47
N ILE A 104 21.16 11.10 18.83
CA ILE A 104 20.66 10.10 19.78
C ILE A 104 20.51 10.69 21.19
N LYS A 105 21.40 11.59 21.60
CA LYS A 105 21.25 12.33 22.87
C LYS A 105 19.93 13.09 22.93
N VAL A 106 19.51 13.70 21.83
CA VAL A 106 18.24 14.42 21.75
C VAL A 106 17.06 13.46 21.74
N LEU A 107 17.15 12.28 21.08
CA LEU A 107 16.09 11.27 21.10
C LEU A 107 15.81 10.73 22.52
N PHE A 108 16.78 10.77 23.42
CA PHE A 108 16.63 10.36 24.82
C PHE A 108 16.43 11.53 25.78
N ASP A 109 16.35 12.75 25.28
CA ASP A 109 16.08 13.94 26.10
C ASP A 109 14.60 13.99 26.50
N ASP A 110 14.35 14.19 27.80
CA ASP A 110 12.99 14.17 28.36
C ASP A 110 12.16 15.39 27.99
N HIS A 111 12.79 16.48 27.57
CA HIS A 111 12.11 17.69 27.12
C HIS A 111 11.76 17.61 25.63
N GLU A 112 12.71 17.21 24.77
CA GLU A 112 12.50 17.16 23.33
C GLU A 112 11.68 15.93 22.89
N TYR A 113 12.02 14.76 23.42
CA TYR A 113 11.35 13.50 23.11
C TYR A 113 10.94 12.78 24.41
N PRO A 114 9.96 13.31 25.17
CA PRO A 114 9.56 12.78 26.47
C PRO A 114 9.08 11.33 26.41
N ALA A 115 8.50 10.94 25.28
CA ALA A 115 8.16 9.57 24.92
C ALA A 115 8.24 9.41 23.40
N TRP A 116 8.46 8.20 22.92
CA TRP A 116 8.39 7.89 21.49
C TRP A 116 6.94 7.55 21.08
N ASN A 117 6.09 8.55 21.26
CA ASN A 117 4.66 8.48 21.04
C ASN A 117 4.20 9.79 20.42
N HIS A 118 3.31 9.75 19.41
CA HIS A 118 2.84 10.96 18.76
C HIS A 118 1.95 11.85 19.64
N LEU A 119 1.45 11.34 20.75
CA LEU A 119 0.74 12.14 21.73
C LEU A 119 1.68 13.00 22.60
N ALA A 120 2.97 12.63 22.65
CA ALA A 120 3.94 13.43 23.37
C ALA A 120 4.07 14.80 22.72
N ARG A 121 3.87 15.87 23.50
CA ARG A 121 3.85 17.28 23.06
C ARG A 121 2.69 17.69 22.13
N MET A 122 1.71 16.80 21.83
CA MET A 122 0.50 17.17 21.11
C MET A 122 -0.62 17.52 22.06
N GLN A 123 -1.33 18.61 21.78
CA GLN A 123 -2.68 18.80 22.33
C GLN A 123 -3.64 17.98 21.45
N VAL A 124 -4.00 16.80 21.93
CA VAL A 124 -4.93 15.91 21.25
C VAL A 124 -6.27 16.01 21.96
N ASP A 125 -7.35 16.26 21.20
CA ASP A 125 -8.69 16.27 21.77
C ASP A 125 -9.14 14.84 22.20
N ALA A 126 -10.21 14.80 22.99
CA ALA A 126 -10.72 13.55 23.55
C ALA A 126 -11.21 12.58 22.46
N ASP A 127 -11.73 13.08 21.34
CA ASP A 127 -12.19 12.24 20.23
C ASP A 127 -11.01 11.61 19.50
N ARG A 128 -9.92 12.35 19.30
CA ARG A 128 -8.72 11.79 18.71
C ARG A 128 -8.04 10.75 19.60
N ILE A 129 -8.01 10.96 20.92
CA ILE A 129 -7.54 9.96 21.88
C ILE A 129 -8.38 8.68 21.78
N LYS A 130 -9.70 8.83 21.61
CA LYS A 130 -10.62 7.71 21.43
C LYS A 130 -10.37 6.96 20.11
N ASP A 131 -10.14 7.68 19.01
CA ASP A 131 -9.77 7.11 17.71
C ASP A 131 -8.48 6.30 17.78
N LEU A 132 -7.56 6.67 18.67
CA LEU A 132 -6.30 5.97 18.92
C LEU A 132 -6.43 4.87 20.00
N GLY A 133 -7.64 4.41 20.31
CA GLY A 133 -7.88 3.34 21.27
C GLY A 133 -7.63 3.75 22.73
N GLY A 134 -7.73 5.03 23.06
CA GLY A 134 -7.49 5.54 24.41
C GLY A 134 -6.02 5.57 24.81
N LEU A 135 -5.08 5.60 23.86
CA LEU A 135 -3.66 5.67 24.11
C LEU A 135 -3.28 6.82 25.05
N LYS A 136 -2.37 6.52 25.96
CA LYS A 136 -1.75 7.53 26.85
C LYS A 136 -0.40 8.00 26.28
N PRO A 137 0.08 9.19 26.63
CA PRO A 137 1.39 9.70 26.18
C PRO A 137 2.59 8.80 26.55
N THR A 138 2.41 7.89 27.50
CA THR A 138 3.47 6.96 27.96
C THR A 138 3.38 5.57 27.32
N ASP A 139 2.36 5.30 26.49
CA ASP A 139 2.17 3.99 25.88
C ASP A 139 3.09 3.79 24.68
N ALA A 140 3.39 2.52 24.38
CA ALA A 140 4.09 2.16 23.15
C ALA A 140 3.20 2.48 21.93
N HIS A 141 3.81 3.05 20.91
CA HIS A 141 3.18 3.51 19.70
C HIS A 141 4.02 3.16 18.47
N LEU A 142 3.50 3.36 17.26
CA LEU A 142 4.24 3.16 16.00
C LEU A 142 5.63 3.84 16.02
N ARG A 143 5.73 5.04 16.60
CA ARG A 143 7.02 5.76 16.73
C ARG A 143 7.99 5.05 17.64
N THR A 144 7.49 4.37 18.68
CA THR A 144 8.32 3.53 19.56
C THR A 144 9.02 2.44 18.76
N GLY A 145 8.27 1.71 17.92
CA GLY A 145 8.83 0.64 17.08
C GLY A 145 9.84 1.16 16.07
N LEU A 146 9.51 2.24 15.35
CA LEU A 146 10.41 2.82 14.34
C LEU A 146 11.76 3.25 14.94
N LEU A 147 11.72 4.06 16.00
CA LEU A 147 12.95 4.56 16.62
C LEU A 147 13.72 3.47 17.37
N ALA A 148 13.02 2.52 17.99
CA ALA A 148 13.66 1.38 18.65
C ALA A 148 14.49 0.57 17.66
N LYS A 149 13.92 0.29 16.47
CA LYS A 149 14.64 -0.39 15.38
C LYS A 149 15.91 0.37 15.01
N ASP A 150 15.79 1.63 14.63
CA ASP A 150 16.92 2.38 14.07
C ASP A 150 18.01 2.67 15.13
N VAL A 151 17.63 3.01 16.36
CA VAL A 151 18.58 3.18 17.48
C VAL A 151 19.23 1.84 17.85
N GLY A 152 18.47 0.74 17.83
CA GLY A 152 18.99 -0.61 18.04
C GLY A 152 20.03 -0.99 16.99
N LEU A 153 19.75 -0.75 15.70
CA LEU A 153 20.72 -0.99 14.62
C LEU A 153 22.01 -0.18 14.86
N VAL A 154 21.90 1.10 15.19
CA VAL A 154 23.07 1.94 15.47
C VAL A 154 23.88 1.42 16.67
N LEU A 155 23.22 1.02 17.75
CA LEU A 155 23.89 0.39 18.88
C LEU A 155 24.66 -0.88 18.44
N ASN A 156 24.02 -1.79 17.71
CA ASN A 156 24.67 -3.01 17.24
C ASN A 156 25.86 -2.70 16.33
N TRP A 157 25.69 -1.79 15.37
CA TRP A 157 26.74 -1.45 14.40
C TRP A 157 27.96 -0.78 15.05
N LEU A 158 27.74 0.08 16.03
CA LEU A 158 28.80 0.84 16.68
C LEU A 158 29.35 0.17 17.93
N ARG A 159 28.68 -0.83 18.51
CA ARG A 159 28.97 -1.43 19.82
C ARG A 159 30.44 -1.73 20.09
N PRO A 160 31.25 -2.30 19.17
CA PRO A 160 32.67 -2.54 19.42
C PRO A 160 33.54 -1.29 19.51
N HIS A 161 33.00 -0.13 19.16
CA HIS A 161 33.70 1.15 19.05
C HIS A 161 33.19 2.18 20.06
N LEU A 162 32.19 1.82 20.88
CA LEU A 162 31.62 2.65 21.92
C LEU A 162 32.33 2.38 23.26
N SER A 163 32.43 3.42 24.08
CA SER A 163 32.86 3.26 25.49
C SER A 163 31.77 2.57 26.33
N ALA A 164 32.13 2.05 27.49
CA ALA A 164 31.17 1.46 28.40
C ALA A 164 30.05 2.44 28.81
N GLU A 165 30.40 3.73 28.99
CA GLU A 165 29.44 4.80 29.32
C GLU A 165 28.47 5.07 28.16
N GLU A 166 28.97 5.07 26.91
CA GLU A 166 28.12 5.22 25.70
C GLU A 166 27.16 4.03 25.55
N ILE A 167 27.64 2.79 25.77
CA ILE A 167 26.80 1.60 25.75
C ILE A 167 25.71 1.67 26.82
N GLU A 168 26.08 2.03 28.05
CA GLU A 168 25.10 2.18 29.13
C GLU A 168 24.07 3.27 28.84
N PHE A 169 24.47 4.36 28.17
CA PHE A 169 23.56 5.41 27.74
C PHE A 169 22.51 4.87 26.74
N PHE A 170 22.92 4.06 25.75
CA PHE A 170 21.99 3.39 24.84
C PHE A 170 21.05 2.44 25.58
N VAL A 171 21.57 1.61 26.49
CA VAL A 171 20.78 0.64 27.25
C VAL A 171 19.69 1.35 28.05
N ARG A 172 20.04 2.39 28.83
CA ARG A 172 19.07 3.17 29.61
C ARG A 172 18.04 3.88 28.72
N GLY A 173 18.50 4.42 27.59
CA GLY A 173 17.62 5.10 26.64
C GLY A 173 16.61 4.14 26.01
N LEU A 174 17.05 3.01 25.47
CA LEU A 174 16.17 2.00 24.89
C LEU A 174 15.25 1.35 25.94
N GLU A 175 15.76 1.11 27.14
CA GLU A 175 14.94 0.63 28.26
C GLU A 175 13.77 1.60 28.54
N SER A 176 14.07 2.90 28.70
CA SER A 176 13.07 3.90 29.09
C SER A 176 12.09 4.24 27.96
N ARG A 177 12.55 4.28 26.71
CA ARG A 177 11.75 4.73 25.54
C ARG A 177 11.08 3.59 24.77
N ALA A 178 11.59 2.36 24.85
CA ALA A 178 11.08 1.22 24.10
C ALA A 178 10.65 0.07 25.00
N LEU A 179 11.56 -0.56 25.76
CA LEU A 179 11.26 -1.80 26.47
C LEU A 179 10.20 -1.62 27.56
N ARG A 180 10.30 -0.59 28.41
CA ARG A 180 9.30 -0.32 29.47
C ARG A 180 7.91 0.04 28.93
N PRO A 181 7.76 0.93 27.92
CA PRO A 181 6.47 1.16 27.29
C PRO A 181 5.88 -0.11 26.65
N PHE A 182 6.72 -0.94 26.02
CA PHE A 182 6.32 -2.20 25.42
C PHE A 182 5.86 -3.22 26.48
N GLN A 183 6.59 -3.37 27.59
CA GLN A 183 6.19 -4.26 28.67
C GLN A 183 4.86 -3.81 29.30
N ARG A 184 4.67 -2.49 29.52
CA ARG A 184 3.38 -1.97 30.00
C ARG A 184 2.24 -2.30 29.03
N ALA A 185 2.48 -2.18 27.73
CA ALA A 185 1.46 -2.53 26.73
C ALA A 185 1.07 -4.01 26.79
N ILE A 186 2.02 -4.91 27.09
CA ILE A 186 1.75 -6.33 27.31
C ILE A 186 0.90 -6.52 28.58
N ASP A 187 1.32 -5.90 29.70
CA ASP A 187 0.67 -6.02 31.00
C ASP A 187 -0.77 -5.45 30.97
N ASP A 188 -0.96 -4.33 30.26
CA ASP A 188 -2.24 -3.64 30.08
C ASP A 188 -3.10 -4.24 28.95
N GLN A 189 -2.63 -5.29 28.26
CA GLN A 189 -3.31 -5.92 27.12
C GLN A 189 -3.71 -4.90 26.04
N ALA A 190 -2.76 -4.07 25.60
CA ALA A 190 -3.00 -3.04 24.60
C ALA A 190 -3.69 -3.62 23.34
N TRP A 191 -4.68 -2.91 22.81
CA TRP A 191 -5.54 -3.37 21.72
C TRP A 191 -4.76 -3.89 20.49
N TRP A 192 -3.65 -3.25 20.14
CA TRP A 192 -2.85 -3.61 18.96
C TRP A 192 -2.10 -4.95 19.10
N LEU A 193 -2.03 -5.52 20.30
CA LEU A 193 -1.48 -6.87 20.51
C LEU A 193 -2.43 -7.98 20.02
N GLY A 194 -3.71 -7.68 19.89
CA GLY A 194 -4.73 -8.63 19.46
C GLY A 194 -5.13 -8.48 17.98
N VAL A 195 -4.45 -7.66 17.20
CA VAL A 195 -4.72 -7.44 15.76
C VAL A 195 -3.50 -7.69 14.91
N THR A 196 -3.75 -8.24 13.72
CA THR A 196 -2.74 -8.50 12.71
C THR A 196 -2.68 -7.34 11.70
N ASN A 197 -2.28 -6.16 12.17
CA ASN A 197 -2.16 -4.95 11.35
C ASN A 197 -0.78 -4.29 11.50
N ASN A 198 -0.59 -3.17 10.80
CA ASN A 198 0.67 -2.41 10.81
C ASN A 198 1.13 -1.99 12.22
N TRP A 199 0.24 -1.80 13.19
CA TRP A 199 0.61 -1.48 14.57
C TRP A 199 1.39 -2.61 15.24
N GLN A 200 0.91 -3.85 15.08
CA GLN A 200 1.56 -5.02 15.65
C GLN A 200 2.97 -5.18 15.08
N THR A 201 3.11 -5.19 13.74
CA THR A 201 4.42 -5.37 13.10
C THR A 201 5.38 -4.25 13.43
N CYS A 202 4.92 -3.01 13.42
CA CYS A 202 5.76 -1.85 13.72
C CYS A 202 6.29 -1.88 15.15
N ILE A 203 5.39 -2.01 16.13
CA ILE A 203 5.79 -1.90 17.55
C ILE A 203 6.57 -3.15 17.96
N VAL A 204 6.01 -4.33 17.72
CA VAL A 204 6.63 -5.60 18.15
C VAL A 204 7.91 -5.87 17.36
N GLY A 205 7.88 -5.72 16.04
CA GLY A 205 9.05 -5.92 15.19
C GLY A 205 10.18 -4.95 15.52
N GLY A 206 9.86 -3.66 15.66
CA GLY A 206 10.87 -2.65 15.95
C GLY A 206 11.51 -2.80 17.35
N VAL A 207 10.70 -3.08 18.38
CA VAL A 207 11.22 -3.37 19.72
C VAL A 207 12.01 -4.69 19.74
N GLY A 208 11.59 -5.69 18.95
CA GLY A 208 12.33 -6.94 18.78
C GLY A 208 13.73 -6.71 18.17
N VAL A 209 13.87 -5.85 17.17
CA VAL A 209 15.19 -5.46 16.62
C VAL A 209 16.06 -4.79 17.68
N ALA A 210 15.49 -3.88 18.49
CA ALA A 210 16.23 -3.28 19.59
C ALA A 210 16.65 -4.32 20.64
N ALA A 211 15.79 -5.29 20.94
CA ALA A 211 16.13 -6.38 21.87
C ALA A 211 17.30 -7.24 21.34
N MET A 212 17.34 -7.57 20.04
CA MET A 212 18.49 -8.26 19.42
C MET A 212 19.78 -7.45 19.58
N ALA A 213 19.72 -6.13 19.44
CA ALA A 213 20.89 -5.25 19.64
C ALA A 213 21.34 -5.17 21.11
N LEU A 214 20.42 -5.36 22.05
CA LEU A 214 20.65 -5.36 23.49
C LEU A 214 21.08 -6.75 24.04
N ASP A 215 21.29 -7.74 23.16
CA ASP A 215 21.70 -9.07 23.57
C ASP A 215 23.02 -9.03 24.37
N GLY A 216 23.02 -9.69 25.54
CA GLY A 216 24.09 -9.63 26.52
C GLY A 216 24.26 -8.31 27.26
N LEU A 217 23.35 -7.32 27.07
CA LEU A 217 23.36 -6.01 27.73
C LEU A 217 22.15 -5.78 28.65
N HIS A 218 21.02 -6.44 28.36
CA HIS A 218 19.77 -6.26 29.11
C HIS A 218 19.14 -7.62 29.47
N PRO A 219 18.65 -7.80 30.73
CA PRO A 219 18.15 -9.10 31.18
C PRO A 219 16.85 -9.58 30.51
N ASP A 220 16.00 -8.67 30.03
CA ASP A 220 14.69 -9.01 29.48
C ASP A 220 14.70 -9.38 27.98
N VAL A 221 15.88 -9.40 27.33
CA VAL A 221 16.01 -9.63 25.88
C VAL A 221 15.32 -10.92 25.44
N GLU A 222 15.60 -12.03 26.11
CA GLU A 222 15.05 -13.33 25.75
C GLU A 222 13.50 -13.32 25.83
N LYS A 223 12.93 -12.74 26.90
CA LYS A 223 11.49 -12.61 27.07
C LYS A 223 10.84 -11.77 25.96
N VAL A 224 11.46 -10.65 25.59
CA VAL A 224 10.98 -9.78 24.52
C VAL A 224 11.03 -10.50 23.18
N LEU A 225 12.12 -11.22 22.89
CA LEU A 225 12.26 -11.93 21.61
C LEU A 225 11.32 -13.13 21.46
N GLN A 226 11.10 -13.88 22.55
CA GLN A 226 10.10 -14.96 22.53
C GLN A 226 8.69 -14.41 22.24
N PHE A 227 8.33 -13.29 22.85
CA PHE A 227 7.05 -12.63 22.57
C PHE A 227 6.98 -12.08 21.14
N ALA A 228 8.05 -11.44 20.68
CA ALA A 228 8.11 -10.88 19.33
C ALA A 228 8.02 -11.97 18.25
N ASP A 229 8.77 -13.07 18.37
CA ASP A 229 8.69 -14.20 17.44
C ASP A 229 7.27 -14.76 17.34
N ALA A 230 6.60 -14.98 18.50
CA ALA A 230 5.24 -15.48 18.51
C ALA A 230 4.25 -14.53 17.80
N LYS A 231 4.37 -13.22 18.02
CA LYS A 231 3.50 -12.21 17.41
C LYS A 231 3.79 -12.00 15.93
N MET A 232 5.04 -12.09 15.51
CA MET A 232 5.39 -12.00 14.08
C MET A 232 4.89 -13.22 13.29
N GLU A 233 4.98 -14.43 13.84
CA GLU A 233 4.40 -15.62 13.19
C GLU A 233 2.85 -15.58 13.20
N GLU A 234 2.20 -15.07 14.26
CA GLU A 234 0.74 -14.81 14.28
C GLU A 234 0.34 -13.85 13.14
N HIS A 235 1.10 -12.78 12.96
CA HIS A 235 0.87 -11.82 11.88
C HIS A 235 1.06 -12.44 10.49
N LEU A 236 2.13 -13.25 10.30
CA LEU A 236 2.38 -13.93 9.03
C LEU A 236 1.27 -14.94 8.68
N ALA A 237 0.64 -15.55 9.68
CA ALA A 237 -0.45 -16.50 9.46
C ALA A 237 -1.75 -15.85 8.94
N ASP A 238 -1.87 -14.52 9.03
CA ASP A 238 -3.04 -13.78 8.54
C ASP A 238 -2.89 -13.33 7.07
N TYR A 239 -1.70 -13.47 6.46
CA TYR A 239 -1.56 -13.24 5.03
C TYR A 239 -2.34 -14.25 4.21
N GLY A 240 -2.90 -13.81 3.10
CA GLY A 240 -3.53 -14.72 2.15
C GLY A 240 -2.54 -15.76 1.59
N PRO A 241 -3.04 -16.85 1.01
CA PRO A 241 -2.21 -17.96 0.51
C PRO A 241 -1.26 -17.54 -0.63
N ASP A 242 -1.59 -16.45 -1.33
CA ASP A 242 -0.77 -15.85 -2.39
C ASP A 242 -0.09 -14.55 -1.94
N GLY A 243 0.04 -14.33 -0.63
CA GLY A 243 0.74 -13.21 -0.04
C GLY A 243 -0.08 -11.92 0.10
N GLU A 244 -1.40 -12.00 -0.07
CA GLU A 244 -2.28 -10.84 0.07
C GLU A 244 -2.25 -10.28 1.50
N PHE A 245 -2.11 -8.96 1.60
CA PHE A 245 -2.09 -8.26 2.87
C PHE A 245 -3.50 -7.79 3.28
N ASN A 246 -3.86 -8.02 4.53
CA ASN A 246 -5.20 -7.72 5.05
C ASN A 246 -5.57 -6.24 5.09
N GLU A 247 -4.59 -5.34 5.09
CA GLU A 247 -4.80 -3.88 5.05
C GLU A 247 -4.80 -3.30 3.63
N GLY A 248 -4.67 -4.16 2.60
CA GLY A 248 -4.66 -3.76 1.19
C GLY A 248 -3.36 -3.08 0.73
N MET A 249 -3.37 -2.66 -0.54
CA MET A 249 -2.18 -2.12 -1.21
C MET A 249 -1.72 -0.77 -0.67
N GLY A 250 -2.63 0.08 -0.20
CA GLY A 250 -2.30 1.36 0.39
C GLY A 250 -1.37 1.24 1.61
N TYR A 251 -1.44 0.10 2.28
CA TYR A 251 -0.64 -0.21 3.48
C TYR A 251 0.50 -1.21 3.24
N ALA A 252 0.76 -1.62 1.99
CA ALA A 252 1.82 -2.57 1.67
C ALA A 252 3.22 -2.14 2.15
N GLY A 253 3.45 -0.86 2.39
CA GLY A 253 4.66 -0.37 3.05
C GLY A 253 4.88 -0.92 4.47
N ALA A 254 3.81 -1.37 5.15
CA ALA A 254 3.89 -2.01 6.47
C ALA A 254 4.52 -3.41 6.42
N ILE A 255 4.54 -4.05 5.26
CA ILE A 255 5.28 -5.30 5.03
C ILE A 255 6.77 -5.13 5.39
N GLY A 256 7.34 -3.95 5.12
CA GLY A 256 8.72 -3.63 5.46
C GLY A 256 9.07 -3.82 6.93
N LEU A 257 8.13 -3.61 7.83
CA LEU A 257 8.36 -3.69 9.27
C LEU A 257 8.60 -5.14 9.73
N ILE A 258 7.86 -6.10 9.17
CA ILE A 258 8.09 -7.51 9.47
C ILE A 258 9.31 -8.06 8.74
N VAL A 259 9.60 -7.55 7.54
CA VAL A 259 10.82 -7.88 6.79
C VAL A 259 12.06 -7.40 7.56
N ASP A 260 12.06 -6.16 8.08
CA ASP A 260 13.14 -5.62 8.90
C ASP A 260 13.42 -6.49 10.14
N TYR A 261 12.35 -6.99 10.79
CA TYR A 261 12.49 -7.88 11.94
C TYR A 261 13.21 -9.20 11.56
N TYR A 262 12.79 -9.86 10.49
CA TYR A 262 13.39 -11.13 10.09
C TYR A 262 14.78 -10.98 9.46
N ALA A 263 15.07 -9.85 8.80
CA ALA A 263 16.41 -9.51 8.35
C ALA A 263 17.37 -9.29 9.53
N ALA A 264 16.91 -8.62 10.59
CA ALA A 264 17.67 -8.47 11.83
C ALA A 264 17.87 -9.82 12.54
N ARG A 265 16.81 -10.63 12.65
CA ARG A 265 16.83 -11.94 13.28
C ARG A 265 17.80 -12.91 12.59
N LEU A 266 17.85 -12.88 11.26
CA LEU A 266 18.81 -13.68 10.48
C LEU A 266 20.26 -13.30 10.79
N GLY A 267 20.55 -12.01 10.97
CA GLY A 267 21.89 -11.54 11.36
C GLY A 267 22.25 -11.81 12.82
N TRP A 268 21.24 -11.72 13.73
CA TRP A 268 21.44 -11.98 15.15
C TRP A 268 21.67 -13.46 15.45
N ASN A 269 20.88 -14.35 14.87
CA ASN A 269 21.01 -15.78 15.10
C ASN A 269 20.72 -16.59 13.80
N PRO A 270 21.71 -16.78 12.92
CA PRO A 270 21.55 -17.52 11.67
C PRO A 270 21.09 -18.98 11.84
N ALA A 271 21.29 -19.58 13.03
CA ALA A 271 20.85 -20.96 13.29
C ALA A 271 19.31 -21.10 13.31
N LEU A 272 18.57 -20.00 13.47
CA LEU A 272 17.11 -19.99 13.37
C LEU A 272 16.59 -20.06 11.92
N GLY A 273 17.50 -20.05 10.94
CA GLY A 273 17.17 -20.19 9.52
C GLY A 273 16.74 -18.90 8.85
N ASN A 274 16.71 -18.93 7.52
CA ASN A 274 16.31 -17.80 6.66
C ASN A 274 14.79 -17.78 6.45
N ARG A 275 14.05 -17.14 7.36
CA ARG A 275 12.58 -17.06 7.29
C ARG A 275 12.10 -16.28 6.07
N LEU A 276 12.86 -15.28 5.60
CA LEU A 276 12.50 -14.45 4.45
C LEU A 276 12.46 -15.21 3.12
N ALA A 277 13.12 -16.37 3.03
CA ALA A 277 13.08 -17.24 1.85
C ALA A 277 11.84 -18.14 1.78
N ALA A 278 11.04 -18.21 2.84
CA ALA A 278 9.89 -19.08 2.95
C ALA A 278 8.57 -18.31 2.84
N ALA A 279 7.49 -18.99 2.44
CA ALA A 279 6.15 -18.41 2.42
C ALA A 279 5.79 -17.80 3.80
N PRO A 280 5.07 -16.67 3.82
CA PRO A 280 4.48 -15.98 2.67
C PRO A 280 5.37 -14.90 2.01
N PHE A 281 6.63 -14.70 2.44
CA PHE A 281 7.44 -13.55 2.02
C PHE A 281 7.63 -13.40 0.50
N PRO A 282 8.06 -14.45 -0.28
CA PRO A 282 8.16 -14.29 -1.72
C PRO A 282 6.81 -13.98 -2.38
N ASP A 283 5.72 -14.54 -1.86
CA ASP A 283 4.38 -14.32 -2.40
C ASP A 283 3.86 -12.90 -2.08
N MET A 284 4.14 -12.36 -0.89
CA MET A 284 3.87 -10.96 -0.52
C MET A 284 4.54 -9.99 -1.51
N ALA A 285 5.79 -10.27 -1.87
CA ALA A 285 6.52 -9.44 -2.82
C ALA A 285 5.91 -9.55 -4.23
N ARG A 286 5.57 -10.75 -4.70
CA ARG A 286 4.92 -10.96 -6.00
C ARG A 286 3.55 -10.32 -6.06
N TRP A 287 2.73 -10.48 -5.03
CA TRP A 287 1.44 -9.80 -4.92
C TRP A 287 1.59 -8.28 -5.10
N SER A 288 2.56 -7.68 -4.41
CA SER A 288 2.83 -6.25 -4.53
C SER A 288 3.22 -5.82 -5.95
N VAL A 289 4.02 -6.64 -6.67
CA VAL A 289 4.39 -6.37 -8.06
C VAL A 289 3.17 -6.42 -8.99
N TYR A 290 2.30 -7.43 -8.85
CA TYR A 290 1.08 -7.52 -9.64
C TYR A 290 0.11 -6.36 -9.40
N MET A 291 0.07 -5.82 -8.16
CA MET A 291 -0.77 -4.68 -7.81
C MET A 291 -0.13 -3.32 -8.13
N THR A 292 0.90 -3.29 -8.95
CA THR A 292 1.59 -2.07 -9.39
C THR A 292 1.40 -1.85 -10.88
N THR A 293 1.24 -0.61 -11.29
CA THR A 293 1.13 -0.18 -12.69
C THR A 293 2.39 0.58 -13.12
N PRO A 294 2.70 0.67 -14.42
CA PRO A 294 3.69 1.65 -14.89
C PRO A 294 3.17 3.07 -14.60
N PRO A 295 3.95 3.99 -14.06
CA PRO A 295 5.37 4.00 -13.75
C PRO A 295 5.71 3.58 -12.29
N GLY A 296 5.04 2.63 -11.72
CA GLY A 296 5.26 2.17 -10.34
C GLY A 296 4.22 2.69 -9.35
N HIS A 297 3.06 3.14 -9.84
CA HIS A 297 1.92 3.46 -9.00
C HIS A 297 1.22 2.17 -8.53
N LEU A 298 0.68 2.20 -7.34
CA LEU A 298 -0.14 1.08 -6.86
C LEU A 298 -1.56 1.14 -7.44
N LEU A 299 -2.18 -0.02 -7.62
CA LEU A 299 -3.63 -0.11 -7.75
C LEU A 299 -4.22 0.26 -6.39
N ASN A 300 -4.72 1.48 -6.26
CA ASN A 300 -4.97 2.14 -4.98
C ASN A 300 -6.32 1.82 -4.35
N PHE A 301 -6.71 0.56 -4.34
CA PHE A 301 -7.93 0.12 -3.65
C PHE A 301 -7.86 0.38 -2.13
N GLY A 302 -9.01 0.60 -1.50
CA GLY A 302 -9.10 0.95 -0.09
C GLY A 302 -8.44 2.30 0.22
N ASP A 303 -7.79 2.44 1.38
CA ASP A 303 -7.12 3.69 1.80
C ASP A 303 -5.84 4.01 0.99
N GLY A 304 -5.70 3.49 -0.22
CA GLY A 304 -4.63 3.87 -1.14
C GLY A 304 -4.81 5.31 -1.65
N HIS A 305 -3.72 6.08 -1.73
CA HIS A 305 -3.77 7.40 -2.35
C HIS A 305 -3.69 7.31 -3.87
N PHE A 306 -4.40 8.21 -4.54
CA PHE A 306 -4.35 8.30 -6.00
C PHE A 306 -2.92 8.57 -6.51
N ASN A 307 -2.46 7.79 -7.47
CA ASN A 307 -1.11 7.83 -8.04
C ASN A 307 0.03 7.70 -7.01
N ALA A 308 -0.23 7.09 -5.86
CA ALA A 308 0.84 6.86 -4.90
C ALA A 308 1.83 5.81 -5.42
N PRO A 309 3.13 6.03 -5.26
CA PRO A 309 4.12 5.00 -5.56
C PRO A 309 4.04 3.88 -4.54
N LEU A 310 4.22 2.65 -4.99
CA LEU A 310 4.39 1.53 -4.08
C LEU A 310 5.72 1.70 -3.32
N LYS A 311 5.66 1.51 -2.00
CA LYS A 311 6.86 1.51 -1.14
C LYS A 311 7.45 0.11 -1.13
N VAL A 312 8.52 -0.08 -1.89
CA VAL A 312 9.17 -1.40 -2.10
C VAL A 312 10.55 -1.51 -1.46
N ASP A 313 10.89 -0.60 -0.56
CA ASP A 313 12.23 -0.52 0.05
C ASP A 313 12.61 -1.76 0.87
N TRP A 314 11.64 -2.58 1.24
CA TRP A 314 11.78 -3.87 1.91
C TRP A 314 11.99 -5.05 0.94
N MET A 315 11.61 -4.92 -0.33
CA MET A 315 11.63 -6.00 -1.32
C MET A 315 13.04 -6.57 -1.62
N PRO A 316 14.13 -5.77 -1.63
CA PRO A 316 15.47 -6.29 -1.80
C PRO A 316 15.84 -7.40 -0.80
N ALA A 317 15.38 -7.28 0.46
CA ALA A 317 15.66 -8.28 1.48
C ALA A 317 15.01 -9.64 1.15
N ILE A 318 13.78 -9.63 0.65
CA ILE A 318 13.10 -10.85 0.19
C ILE A 318 13.77 -11.38 -1.08
N ALA A 319 14.08 -10.52 -2.04
CA ALA A 319 14.75 -10.89 -3.28
C ALA A 319 16.09 -11.60 -3.01
N ALA A 320 16.93 -11.02 -2.16
CA ALA A 320 18.20 -11.62 -1.76
C ALA A 320 18.03 -12.93 -0.99
N ALA A 321 17.06 -12.99 -0.06
CA ALA A 321 16.79 -14.19 0.72
C ALA A 321 16.27 -15.34 -0.12
N ALA A 322 15.35 -15.08 -1.04
CA ALA A 322 14.73 -16.06 -1.92
C ALA A 322 15.50 -16.31 -3.22
N GLN A 323 16.57 -15.54 -3.48
CA GLN A 323 17.35 -15.56 -4.74
C GLN A 323 16.46 -15.29 -5.97
N ASP A 324 15.52 -14.34 -5.83
CA ASP A 324 14.60 -13.95 -6.90
C ASP A 324 15.07 -12.66 -7.60
N ALA A 325 15.69 -12.84 -8.77
CA ALA A 325 16.24 -11.75 -9.58
C ALA A 325 15.17 -10.79 -10.11
N THR A 326 13.93 -11.26 -10.29
CA THR A 326 12.81 -10.45 -10.77
C THR A 326 12.33 -9.49 -9.68
N LEU A 327 12.26 -9.95 -8.45
CA LEU A 327 11.95 -9.07 -7.32
C LEU A 327 13.04 -8.01 -7.10
N GLN A 328 14.32 -8.37 -7.34
CA GLN A 328 15.40 -7.38 -7.25
C GLN A 328 15.34 -6.34 -8.37
N ASP A 329 14.99 -6.74 -9.62
CA ASP A 329 14.77 -5.79 -10.73
C ASP A 329 13.70 -4.76 -10.36
N PHE A 330 12.56 -5.24 -9.87
CA PHE A 330 11.46 -4.38 -9.48
C PHE A 330 11.85 -3.42 -8.34
N ALA A 331 12.50 -3.93 -7.31
CA ALA A 331 12.95 -3.13 -6.17
C ALA A 331 13.94 -2.04 -6.54
N VAL A 332 14.86 -2.31 -7.46
CA VAL A 332 15.85 -1.33 -7.94
C VAL A 332 15.18 -0.27 -8.81
N ARG A 333 14.28 -0.69 -9.69
CA ARG A 333 13.58 0.22 -10.63
C ARG A 333 12.65 1.20 -9.91
N PHE A 334 11.91 0.73 -8.91
CA PHE A 334 10.87 1.51 -8.22
C PHE A 334 11.24 1.91 -6.79
N ARG A 335 12.52 2.01 -6.51
CA ARG A 335 13.03 2.47 -5.22
C ARG A 335 12.45 3.84 -4.84
N SER A 336 11.73 3.90 -3.70
CA SER A 336 11.02 5.10 -3.25
C SER A 336 11.77 5.91 -2.20
N ILE A 337 12.59 5.26 -1.38
CA ILE A 337 13.40 5.90 -0.34
C ILE A 337 14.83 6.05 -0.85
N GLN A 338 15.36 7.27 -0.76
CA GLN A 338 16.75 7.56 -1.14
C GLN A 338 17.66 7.53 0.08
N ALA A 339 18.92 7.19 -0.14
CA ALA A 339 19.97 7.23 0.88
C ALA A 339 19.67 6.39 2.13
N ASP A 340 19.00 5.24 1.98
CA ASP A 340 18.66 4.35 3.08
C ASP A 340 19.71 3.23 3.26
N PRO A 341 20.42 3.20 4.41
CA PRO A 341 21.39 2.15 4.70
C PRO A 341 20.79 0.75 4.79
N VAL A 342 19.58 0.59 5.35
CA VAL A 342 18.92 -0.72 5.49
C VAL A 342 18.62 -1.31 4.12
N GLN A 343 18.13 -0.49 3.19
CA GLN A 343 17.90 -0.90 1.82
C GLN A 343 19.20 -1.32 1.12
N LEU A 344 20.29 -0.54 1.28
CA LEU A 344 21.59 -0.92 0.72
C LEU A 344 22.04 -2.28 1.24
N LEU A 345 21.98 -2.51 2.56
CA LEU A 345 22.40 -3.77 3.18
C LEU A 345 21.55 -4.99 2.77
N SER A 346 20.39 -4.74 2.17
CA SER A 346 19.45 -5.75 1.71
C SER A 346 19.65 -6.17 0.24
N LEU A 347 20.44 -5.41 -0.53
CA LEU A 347 20.76 -5.75 -1.93
C LEU A 347 21.72 -6.94 -2.01
N ASP A 348 21.58 -7.76 -3.04
CA ASP A 348 22.52 -8.84 -3.38
C ASP A 348 23.24 -8.53 -4.69
N ALA A 349 24.55 -8.24 -4.62
CA ALA A 349 25.34 -7.88 -5.79
C ALA A 349 25.50 -9.01 -6.81
N ASP A 350 25.37 -10.27 -6.37
CA ASP A 350 25.49 -11.45 -7.23
C ASP A 350 24.17 -11.82 -7.90
N LEU A 351 23.06 -11.24 -7.43
CA LEU A 351 21.72 -11.46 -7.99
C LEU A 351 21.43 -10.42 -9.07
N HIS A 352 21.66 -10.76 -10.33
CA HIS A 352 21.49 -9.82 -11.44
C HIS A 352 20.02 -9.58 -11.74
N PRO A 353 19.54 -8.30 -11.70
CA PRO A 353 18.16 -7.96 -11.98
C PRO A 353 17.66 -8.53 -13.31
N THR A 354 16.48 -9.13 -13.31
CA THR A 354 15.87 -9.78 -14.47
C THR A 354 14.40 -9.31 -14.61
N SER A 355 14.03 -8.80 -15.78
CA SER A 355 12.65 -8.39 -16.05
C SER A 355 11.66 -9.55 -15.85
N PRO A 356 10.45 -9.31 -15.34
CA PRO A 356 9.38 -10.33 -15.29
C PRO A 356 8.87 -10.75 -16.69
N ALA A 357 9.19 -10.01 -17.74
CA ALA A 357 8.75 -10.30 -19.11
C ALA A 357 9.15 -11.72 -19.56
N GLY A 358 8.18 -12.51 -20.03
CA GLY A 358 8.38 -13.89 -20.46
C GLY A 358 8.55 -14.90 -19.32
N HIS A 359 8.52 -14.48 -18.04
CA HIS A 359 8.66 -15.35 -16.88
C HIS A 359 7.39 -15.38 -16.02
N TRP A 360 6.70 -14.25 -15.92
CA TRP A 360 5.48 -14.13 -15.14
C TRP A 360 4.28 -13.92 -16.05
N PRO A 361 3.12 -14.59 -15.79
CA PRO A 361 1.88 -14.35 -16.50
C PRO A 361 1.48 -12.87 -16.49
N LEU A 362 0.81 -12.41 -17.52
CA LEU A 362 0.33 -11.02 -17.62
C LEU A 362 -0.90 -10.73 -16.76
N GLY A 363 -1.61 -11.78 -16.34
CA GLY A 363 -2.80 -11.64 -15.49
C GLY A 363 -2.75 -12.55 -14.27
N ARG A 364 -3.31 -12.08 -13.14
CA ARG A 364 -3.44 -12.87 -11.92
C ARG A 364 -4.64 -12.43 -11.10
N ALA A 365 -5.32 -13.41 -10.50
CA ALA A 365 -6.38 -13.20 -9.50
C ALA A 365 -5.88 -13.67 -8.13
N TYR A 366 -6.22 -12.91 -7.11
CA TYR A 366 -5.97 -13.15 -5.70
C TYR A 366 -7.31 -13.29 -4.99
N HIS A 367 -7.48 -14.28 -4.14
CA HIS A 367 -8.79 -14.67 -3.62
C HIS A 367 -9.01 -14.34 -2.13
N ALA A 368 -7.94 -13.99 -1.39
CA ALA A 368 -8.03 -13.60 0.00
C ALA A 368 -8.16 -12.07 0.16
N HIS A 369 -8.48 -11.64 1.36
CA HIS A 369 -8.63 -10.24 1.75
C HIS A 369 -9.42 -9.41 0.73
N GLY A 370 -8.82 -8.43 0.08
CA GLY A 370 -9.49 -7.61 -0.94
C GLY A 370 -9.93 -8.37 -2.19
N ALA A 371 -9.42 -9.58 -2.41
CA ALA A 371 -9.66 -10.41 -3.60
C ALA A 371 -9.46 -9.60 -4.89
N CYS A 372 -8.22 -9.15 -5.10
CA CYS A 372 -7.86 -8.26 -6.19
C CYS A 372 -7.44 -9.04 -7.44
N ILE A 373 -7.66 -8.42 -8.59
CA ILE A 373 -7.30 -8.95 -9.89
C ILE A 373 -6.47 -7.89 -10.61
N SER A 374 -5.40 -8.31 -11.28
CA SER A 374 -4.58 -7.48 -12.15
C SER A 374 -4.38 -8.17 -13.49
N SER A 375 -4.57 -7.45 -14.57
CA SER A 375 -4.30 -7.91 -15.94
C SER A 375 -3.60 -6.78 -16.71
N ARG A 376 -2.55 -7.12 -17.45
CA ARG A 376 -1.71 -6.15 -18.18
C ARG A 376 -1.34 -6.66 -19.55
N THR A 377 -0.99 -5.76 -20.45
CA THR A 377 -0.57 -6.11 -21.82
C THR A 377 0.92 -6.41 -21.95
N SER A 378 1.73 -5.97 -20.97
CA SER A 378 3.17 -6.17 -20.95
C SER A 378 3.74 -6.02 -19.55
N TRP A 379 4.87 -6.68 -19.30
CA TRP A 379 5.76 -6.42 -18.16
C TRP A 379 6.88 -5.43 -18.48
N ASP A 380 6.93 -4.92 -19.69
CA ASP A 380 7.86 -3.85 -20.04
C ASP A 380 7.33 -2.52 -19.52
N TRP A 381 7.98 -2.02 -18.47
CA TRP A 381 7.61 -0.80 -17.78
C TRP A 381 7.81 0.47 -18.61
N ASP A 382 8.63 0.39 -19.65
CA ASP A 382 8.96 1.51 -20.53
C ASP A 382 8.04 1.53 -21.77
N GLN A 383 7.22 0.50 -21.96
CA GLN A 383 6.24 0.41 -23.05
C GLN A 383 4.86 0.91 -22.65
N THR A 384 4.05 1.17 -23.68
CA THR A 384 2.64 1.57 -23.55
C THR A 384 1.78 0.39 -23.10
N ALA A 385 1.88 0.00 -21.84
CA ALA A 385 1.04 -1.05 -21.29
C ALA A 385 -0.35 -0.51 -20.93
N CYS A 386 -1.38 -1.31 -21.20
CA CYS A 386 -2.68 -1.17 -20.57
C CYS A 386 -2.73 -2.08 -19.34
N VAL A 387 -3.18 -1.55 -18.22
CA VAL A 387 -3.36 -2.32 -16.97
C VAL A 387 -4.78 -2.15 -16.50
N VAL A 388 -5.43 -3.26 -16.19
CA VAL A 388 -6.77 -3.31 -15.61
C VAL A 388 -6.70 -3.95 -14.25
N GLY A 389 -7.15 -3.21 -13.24
CA GLY A 389 -7.28 -3.69 -11.88
C GLY A 389 -8.75 -3.87 -11.49
N SER A 390 -9.06 -4.90 -10.73
CA SER A 390 -10.38 -5.11 -10.14
C SER A 390 -10.27 -5.59 -8.69
N LYS A 391 -11.37 -5.40 -7.93
CA LYS A 391 -11.47 -5.82 -6.54
C LYS A 391 -12.85 -6.42 -6.28
N ALA A 392 -12.88 -7.56 -5.58
CA ALA A 392 -14.11 -8.29 -5.34
C ALA A 392 -14.59 -8.26 -3.88
N ARG A 393 -13.72 -7.93 -2.94
CA ARG A 393 -14.01 -7.94 -1.50
C ARG A 393 -13.48 -6.67 -0.84
N ARG A 394 -13.97 -6.36 0.36
CA ARG A 394 -13.35 -5.37 1.24
C ARG A 394 -12.14 -5.98 1.93
N GLU A 395 -11.14 -5.18 2.23
CA GLU A 395 -10.07 -5.56 3.16
C GLU A 395 -10.62 -5.69 4.58
N ASP A 396 -9.85 -6.31 5.47
CA ASP A 396 -10.25 -6.45 6.88
C ASP A 396 -10.04 -5.15 7.68
N ASN A 397 -9.18 -4.26 7.17
CA ASN A 397 -8.92 -2.93 7.71
C ASN A 397 -8.61 -1.97 6.55
N HIS A 398 -8.81 -0.67 6.72
CA HIS A 398 -8.63 0.33 5.65
C HIS A 398 -9.53 0.13 4.42
N GLU A 399 -10.68 -0.51 4.63
CA GLU A 399 -11.63 -0.90 3.59
C GLU A 399 -12.46 0.28 3.06
N HIS A 400 -12.89 0.13 1.79
CA HIS A 400 -13.92 0.96 1.16
C HIS A 400 -15.11 0.10 0.72
N ASN A 401 -16.25 0.71 0.44
CA ASN A 401 -17.42 0.05 -0.15
C ASN A 401 -17.26 -0.07 -1.68
N ASP A 402 -16.19 -0.77 -2.08
CA ASP A 402 -15.68 -0.86 -3.46
C ASP A 402 -15.68 -2.26 -4.10
N PRO A 403 -16.29 -3.35 -3.55
CA PRO A 403 -16.42 -4.61 -4.26
C PRO A 403 -17.07 -4.44 -5.63
N GLY A 404 -16.41 -4.93 -6.67
CA GLY A 404 -16.78 -4.72 -8.06
C GLY A 404 -15.98 -3.60 -8.75
N GLN A 405 -15.11 -2.89 -8.04
CA GLN A 405 -14.27 -1.82 -8.59
C GLN A 405 -13.47 -2.29 -9.80
N VAL A 406 -13.38 -1.40 -10.81
CA VAL A 406 -12.51 -1.55 -11.98
C VAL A 406 -11.76 -0.25 -12.19
N VAL A 407 -10.44 -0.34 -12.36
CA VAL A 407 -9.58 0.76 -12.75
C VAL A 407 -8.84 0.43 -14.04
N ILE A 408 -8.54 1.44 -14.87
CA ILE A 408 -7.86 1.28 -16.14
C ILE A 408 -6.74 2.31 -16.24
N GLU A 409 -5.54 1.85 -16.51
CA GLU A 409 -4.39 2.67 -16.84
C GLU A 409 -3.87 2.36 -18.24
N GLY A 410 -3.30 3.36 -18.90
CA GLY A 410 -2.66 3.21 -20.19
C GLY A 410 -1.46 4.13 -20.33
N ALA A 411 -0.37 3.66 -20.90
CA ALA A 411 0.87 4.42 -21.08
C ALA A 411 1.36 5.12 -19.79
N GLY A 412 1.22 4.46 -18.64
CA GLY A 412 1.60 5.01 -17.34
C GLY A 412 0.70 6.16 -16.84
N GLN A 413 -0.47 6.34 -17.41
CA GLN A 413 -1.43 7.37 -17.01
C GLN A 413 -2.75 6.73 -16.62
N SER A 414 -3.31 7.16 -15.49
CA SER A 414 -4.60 6.69 -14.99
C SER A 414 -5.73 7.26 -15.84
N LEU A 415 -6.65 6.41 -16.26
CA LEU A 415 -7.78 6.75 -17.15
C LEU A 415 -9.12 6.62 -16.45
N ILE A 416 -9.49 5.40 -16.03
CA ILE A 416 -10.60 5.12 -15.11
C ILE A 416 -10.00 4.87 -13.76
N VAL A 417 -10.39 5.67 -12.79
CA VAL A 417 -9.63 5.83 -11.54
C VAL A 417 -10.41 5.41 -10.30
N ASP A 418 -9.69 5.00 -9.27
CA ASP A 418 -10.11 5.12 -7.89
C ASP A 418 -9.49 6.40 -7.32
N TRP A 419 -10.29 7.25 -6.71
CA TRP A 419 -9.77 8.49 -6.14
C TRP A 419 -9.02 8.25 -4.84
N GLY A 420 -9.26 7.09 -4.19
CA GLY A 420 -8.65 6.72 -2.92
C GLY A 420 -8.84 7.77 -1.83
N THR A 421 -8.13 7.59 -0.73
CA THR A 421 -8.16 8.59 0.35
C THR A 421 -7.39 9.87 -0.02
N PRO A 422 -7.72 11.01 0.64
CA PRO A 422 -6.96 12.25 0.49
C PRO A 422 -5.48 12.08 0.84
N ASP A 423 -4.60 12.85 0.20
CA ASP A 423 -3.15 12.91 0.51
C ASP A 423 -2.85 13.61 1.84
N THR A 424 -3.84 13.76 2.71
CA THR A 424 -3.75 14.39 4.01
C THR A 424 -3.98 13.36 5.11
N THR A 425 -3.71 13.75 6.35
CA THR A 425 -4.06 12.94 7.52
C THR A 425 -5.56 12.68 7.56
N TYR A 426 -5.94 11.51 8.05
CA TYR A 426 -7.34 11.12 8.20
C TYR A 426 -8.15 12.16 8.99
N PRO A 427 -9.35 12.52 8.54
CA PRO A 427 -10.22 13.44 9.27
C PRO A 427 -10.70 12.82 10.59
N ALA A 428 -11.15 13.68 11.51
CA ALA A 428 -11.68 13.24 12.80
C ALA A 428 -12.86 12.27 12.62
N GLY A 429 -12.86 11.17 13.36
CA GLY A 429 -13.89 10.12 13.29
C GLY A 429 -13.81 9.21 12.06
N PHE A 430 -12.75 9.31 11.25
CA PHE A 430 -12.59 8.46 10.07
C PHE A 430 -12.49 6.97 10.40
N PHE A 431 -11.92 6.62 11.56
CA PHE A 431 -11.85 5.24 12.06
C PHE A 431 -13.00 4.89 13.01
N THR A 432 -14.19 5.48 12.82
CA THR A 432 -15.42 5.17 13.54
C THR A 432 -16.50 4.67 12.57
N GLU A 433 -17.72 4.41 13.06
CA GLU A 433 -18.89 4.14 12.22
C GLU A 433 -19.17 5.24 11.18
N ASN A 434 -18.54 6.42 11.35
CA ASN A 434 -18.63 7.51 10.40
C ASN A 434 -17.76 7.34 9.18
N ARG A 435 -16.84 6.33 9.12
CA ARG A 435 -15.97 6.07 7.99
C ARG A 435 -16.71 6.11 6.66
N PHE A 436 -17.83 5.42 6.56
CA PHE A 436 -18.63 5.33 5.34
C PHE A 436 -19.54 6.56 5.07
N ARG A 437 -19.27 7.69 5.71
CA ARG A 437 -19.85 8.98 5.35
C ARG A 437 -18.94 9.82 4.47
N TYR A 438 -17.70 9.39 4.28
CA TYR A 438 -16.76 10.02 3.36
C TYR A 438 -16.98 9.51 1.95
N PHE A 439 -16.96 10.42 0.97
CA PHE A 439 -17.16 10.07 -0.43
C PHE A 439 -16.18 8.95 -0.88
N ASP A 440 -14.92 9.05 -0.48
CA ASP A 440 -13.88 8.12 -0.91
C ASP A 440 -14.13 6.68 -0.43
N THR A 441 -14.83 6.49 0.67
CA THR A 441 -15.09 5.17 1.27
C THR A 441 -16.45 4.59 0.91
N GLN A 442 -17.35 5.42 0.35
CA GLN A 442 -18.70 5.02 -0.05
C GLN A 442 -18.71 4.36 -1.44
N ALA A 443 -19.68 3.50 -1.68
CA ALA A 443 -19.95 2.92 -3.01
C ALA A 443 -20.03 3.97 -4.13
N PHE A 444 -20.51 5.17 -3.82
CA PHE A 444 -20.59 6.29 -4.74
C PHE A 444 -19.23 6.83 -5.20
N GLY A 445 -18.17 6.57 -4.45
CA GLY A 445 -16.80 6.97 -4.80
C GLY A 445 -16.15 6.06 -5.83
N HIS A 446 -16.78 4.94 -6.18
CA HIS A 446 -16.18 3.85 -6.94
C HIS A 446 -16.86 3.59 -8.27
N ASN A 447 -16.21 2.82 -9.16
CA ASN A 447 -16.66 2.48 -10.51
C ASN A 447 -17.55 1.24 -10.48
N ILE A 448 -18.69 1.31 -9.80
CA ILE A 448 -19.61 0.19 -9.57
C ILE A 448 -21.07 0.57 -9.79
N LEU A 449 -21.95 -0.43 -9.78
CA LEU A 449 -23.39 -0.19 -9.67
C LEU A 449 -23.76 0.22 -8.25
N VAL A 450 -24.62 1.22 -8.14
CA VAL A 450 -25.23 1.68 -6.89
C VAL A 450 -26.75 1.60 -7.01
N PHE A 451 -27.41 1.04 -6.01
CA PHE A 451 -28.84 0.75 -6.03
C PHE A 451 -29.61 1.62 -5.02
N GLY A 452 -30.73 2.23 -5.48
CA GLY A 452 -31.63 3.01 -4.62
C GLY A 452 -30.99 4.22 -3.95
N GLY A 453 -29.82 4.66 -4.39
CA GLY A 453 -29.08 5.75 -3.78
C GLY A 453 -28.57 5.42 -2.37
N ARG A 454 -28.44 4.14 -2.00
CA ARG A 454 -27.88 3.67 -0.72
C ARG A 454 -26.47 3.15 -0.88
N ASP A 455 -25.76 3.05 0.22
CA ASP A 455 -24.42 2.46 0.29
C ASP A 455 -24.50 0.95 0.49
N MET A 456 -23.38 0.24 0.34
CA MET A 456 -23.30 -1.18 0.69
C MET A 456 -23.51 -1.38 2.19
N GLU A 457 -24.09 -2.52 2.55
CA GLU A 457 -24.25 -2.92 3.94
C GLU A 457 -22.87 -3.02 4.63
N SER A 458 -22.71 -2.29 5.70
CA SER A 458 -21.55 -2.37 6.58
C SER A 458 -22.01 -2.72 7.98
N CYS A 459 -21.50 -3.82 8.50
CA CYS A 459 -21.82 -4.30 9.83
C CYS A 459 -20.52 -4.39 10.65
N TYR A 460 -20.45 -3.62 11.73
CA TYR A 460 -19.36 -3.71 12.68
C TYR A 460 -19.74 -4.64 13.83
N GLN A 461 -19.05 -5.76 13.98
CA GLN A 461 -19.17 -6.58 15.17
C GLN A 461 -17.99 -6.29 16.11
N LEU A 462 -18.32 -6.15 17.41
CA LEU A 462 -17.30 -6.07 18.45
C LEU A 462 -16.48 -7.36 18.42
N ASN A 463 -15.18 -7.25 18.24
CA ASN A 463 -14.29 -8.35 18.51
C ASN A 463 -14.29 -8.57 20.04
N PRO A 464 -14.70 -9.76 20.54
CA PRO A 464 -14.77 -10.01 21.98
C PRO A 464 -13.42 -9.90 22.69
N ASN A 465 -12.31 -9.91 21.96
CA ASN A 465 -10.97 -9.77 22.49
C ASN A 465 -10.56 -8.29 22.73
N TYR A 466 -11.44 -7.33 22.42
CA TYR A 466 -11.14 -5.91 22.60
C TYR A 466 -12.02 -5.29 23.68
N ALA A 467 -11.41 -4.99 24.81
CA ALA A 467 -12.08 -4.41 25.97
C ALA A 467 -12.40 -2.91 25.84
N THR A 468 -11.93 -2.24 24.79
CA THR A 468 -12.10 -0.80 24.61
C THR A 468 -13.03 -0.49 23.44
N GLY A 469 -13.93 0.45 23.60
CA GLY A 469 -14.96 0.84 22.62
C GLY A 469 -14.42 1.57 21.38
N ALA A 470 -13.12 1.51 21.09
CA ALA A 470 -12.52 2.02 19.86
C ALA A 470 -12.71 1.02 18.71
N LEU A 471 -12.84 1.52 17.48
CA LEU A 471 -13.01 0.70 16.28
C LEU A 471 -11.83 -0.25 16.00
N HIS A 472 -10.64 0.09 16.45
CA HIS A 472 -9.47 -0.78 16.40
C HIS A 472 -9.69 -2.14 17.08
N GLY A 473 -10.79 -2.33 17.80
CA GLY A 473 -11.21 -3.58 18.39
C GLY A 473 -12.45 -4.19 17.77
N LYS A 474 -13.01 -3.60 16.74
CA LYS A 474 -14.15 -4.15 16.02
C LYS A 474 -13.67 -4.73 14.72
N ARG A 475 -13.69 -6.02 14.56
CA ARG A 475 -13.58 -6.64 13.24
C ARG A 475 -14.87 -6.32 12.50
N ALA A 476 -14.74 -5.60 11.39
CA ALA A 476 -15.88 -5.42 10.51
C ALA A 476 -16.23 -6.78 9.89
N VAL A 477 -17.44 -7.24 10.14
CA VAL A 477 -17.98 -8.41 9.43
C VAL A 477 -18.81 -7.86 8.29
N TYR A 478 -18.21 -7.82 7.12
CA TYR A 478 -18.90 -7.38 5.92
C TYR A 478 -19.54 -8.56 5.22
N ARG A 479 -20.71 -8.32 4.65
CA ARG A 479 -21.18 -9.14 3.56
C ARG A 479 -20.26 -8.86 2.36
N GLN A 480 -19.61 -9.91 1.87
CA GLN A 480 -18.53 -9.79 0.89
C GLN A 480 -18.99 -10.20 -0.50
N GLY A 481 -18.45 -9.54 -1.50
CA GLY A 481 -18.40 -10.05 -2.86
C GLY A 481 -17.39 -11.20 -2.99
N ARG A 482 -17.30 -11.77 -4.19
CA ARG A 482 -16.36 -12.86 -4.50
C ARG A 482 -16.00 -12.87 -5.97
N ILE A 483 -14.82 -13.38 -6.28
CA ILE A 483 -14.46 -13.79 -7.64
C ILE A 483 -15.18 -15.10 -7.94
N VAL A 484 -15.99 -15.12 -9.01
CA VAL A 484 -16.70 -16.32 -9.48
C VAL A 484 -15.81 -17.17 -10.36
N CYS A 485 -15.13 -16.52 -11.31
CA CYS A 485 -14.10 -17.11 -12.14
C CYS A 485 -13.08 -16.06 -12.55
N ALA A 486 -11.87 -16.50 -12.91
CA ALA A 486 -10.85 -15.67 -13.53
C ALA A 486 -9.97 -16.56 -14.42
N GLU A 487 -9.83 -16.17 -15.68
CA GLU A 487 -9.05 -16.86 -16.71
C GLU A 487 -8.15 -15.86 -17.42
N PHE A 488 -6.90 -16.21 -17.62
CA PHE A 488 -5.91 -15.36 -18.27
C PHE A 488 -5.14 -16.13 -19.32
N ASP A 489 -4.81 -15.43 -20.40
CA ASP A 489 -3.96 -15.93 -21.49
C ASP A 489 -3.12 -14.76 -22.03
N ASP A 490 -1.80 -14.92 -21.99
CA ASP A 490 -0.87 -13.86 -22.36
C ASP A 490 -0.99 -13.41 -23.83
N ALA A 491 -1.61 -14.24 -24.69
CA ALA A 491 -1.81 -13.91 -26.10
C ALA A 491 -3.00 -12.98 -26.36
N TRP A 492 -4.08 -13.07 -25.56
CA TRP A 492 -5.29 -12.28 -25.80
C TRP A 492 -5.75 -11.41 -24.62
N GLY A 493 -5.39 -11.75 -23.38
CA GLY A 493 -5.76 -10.99 -22.20
C GLY A 493 -6.40 -11.82 -21.08
N GLY A 494 -7.56 -11.41 -20.58
CA GLY A 494 -8.22 -12.10 -19.48
C GLY A 494 -9.71 -11.83 -19.39
N LEU A 495 -10.40 -12.75 -18.71
CA LEU A 495 -11.80 -12.68 -18.36
C LEU A 495 -11.97 -13.02 -16.89
N TRP A 496 -12.75 -12.20 -16.16
CA TRP A 496 -13.14 -12.53 -14.79
C TRP A 496 -14.55 -12.07 -14.46
N GLN A 497 -15.14 -12.75 -13.50
CA GLN A 497 -16.47 -12.41 -12.98
C GLN A 497 -16.41 -12.16 -11.47
N ILE A 498 -17.12 -11.14 -11.04
CA ILE A 498 -17.27 -10.74 -9.64
C ILE A 498 -18.76 -10.70 -9.31
N ASP A 499 -19.15 -11.45 -8.26
CA ASP A 499 -20.49 -11.41 -7.67
C ASP A 499 -20.46 -10.52 -6.44
N THR A 500 -21.18 -9.40 -6.47
CA THR A 500 -21.28 -8.47 -5.34
C THR A 500 -22.69 -8.38 -4.75
N ALA A 501 -23.64 -9.18 -5.22
CA ALA A 501 -25.00 -9.20 -4.68
C ALA A 501 -25.05 -9.35 -3.14
N PRO A 502 -24.21 -10.20 -2.52
CA PRO A 502 -24.25 -10.35 -1.05
C PRO A 502 -23.93 -9.06 -0.27
N ALA A 503 -23.26 -8.10 -0.88
CA ALA A 503 -22.89 -6.82 -0.23
C ALA A 503 -24.06 -5.82 -0.16
N TRP A 504 -25.21 -6.12 -0.78
CA TRP A 504 -26.34 -5.21 -0.90
C TRP A 504 -27.62 -5.80 -0.35
N ASP A 505 -28.45 -4.98 0.30
CA ASP A 505 -29.81 -5.35 0.64
C ASP A 505 -30.75 -5.21 -0.56
N GLY A 506 -31.67 -6.18 -0.72
CA GLY A 506 -32.67 -6.16 -1.78
C GLY A 506 -32.11 -6.41 -3.18
N VAL A 507 -30.87 -6.88 -3.29
CA VAL A 507 -30.24 -7.25 -4.56
C VAL A 507 -30.11 -8.76 -4.64
N LYS A 508 -30.78 -9.37 -5.62
CA LYS A 508 -30.78 -10.83 -5.83
C LYS A 508 -29.59 -11.28 -6.66
N ARG A 509 -29.18 -10.47 -7.63
CA ARG A 509 -28.03 -10.70 -8.49
C ARG A 509 -27.30 -9.39 -8.74
N ASN A 510 -26.00 -9.39 -8.70
CA ASN A 510 -25.12 -8.32 -9.16
C ASN A 510 -23.80 -8.94 -9.62
N LEU A 511 -23.78 -9.38 -10.86
CA LEU A 511 -22.66 -10.05 -11.49
C LEU A 511 -21.98 -9.11 -12.47
N ARG A 512 -20.73 -8.79 -12.21
CA ARG A 512 -19.88 -8.01 -13.10
C ARG A 512 -18.89 -8.92 -13.81
N THR A 513 -18.94 -8.92 -15.13
CA THR A 513 -17.95 -9.61 -15.98
C THR A 513 -17.05 -8.58 -16.62
N VAL A 514 -15.74 -8.79 -16.53
CA VAL A 514 -14.73 -7.93 -17.16
C VAL A 514 -13.92 -8.76 -18.14
N LEU A 515 -13.76 -8.24 -19.36
CA LEU A 515 -12.86 -8.78 -20.38
C LEU A 515 -11.80 -7.72 -20.66
N HIS A 516 -10.54 -8.08 -20.47
CA HIS A 516 -9.40 -7.29 -20.92
C HIS A 516 -8.82 -7.96 -22.16
N ILE A 517 -8.90 -7.30 -23.31
CA ILE A 517 -8.48 -7.84 -24.60
C ILE A 517 -7.33 -6.98 -25.13
N HIS A 518 -6.20 -7.62 -25.37
CA HIS A 518 -5.00 -6.95 -25.86
C HIS A 518 -5.22 -6.32 -27.25
N PRO A 519 -4.61 -5.16 -27.54
CA PRO A 519 -3.64 -4.43 -26.72
C PRO A 519 -4.24 -3.39 -25.76
N GLY A 520 -5.53 -3.11 -25.76
CA GLY A 520 -6.08 -2.04 -24.92
C GLY A 520 -7.58 -1.92 -24.94
N PHE A 521 -8.30 -3.04 -25.08
CA PHE A 521 -9.76 -3.05 -25.01
C PHE A 521 -10.22 -3.64 -23.68
N VAL A 522 -11.21 -2.99 -23.05
CA VAL A 522 -11.84 -3.48 -21.83
C VAL A 522 -13.35 -3.44 -22.00
N LEU A 523 -14.00 -4.56 -21.74
CA LEU A 523 -15.46 -4.66 -21.74
C LEU A 523 -15.90 -4.99 -20.31
N VAL A 524 -16.89 -4.25 -19.81
CA VAL A 524 -17.50 -4.52 -18.50
C VAL A 524 -18.99 -4.73 -18.71
N LEU A 525 -19.43 -5.94 -18.39
CA LEU A 525 -20.86 -6.31 -18.40
C LEU A 525 -21.36 -6.39 -16.97
N ASP A 526 -22.32 -5.55 -16.64
CA ASP A 526 -23.05 -5.55 -15.38
C ASP A 526 -24.42 -6.17 -15.57
N ASP A 527 -24.71 -7.22 -14.81
CA ASP A 527 -25.99 -7.94 -14.82
C ASP A 527 -26.55 -7.95 -13.39
N ALA A 528 -27.63 -7.19 -13.17
CA ALA A 528 -28.24 -7.03 -11.86
C ALA A 528 -29.75 -7.31 -11.86
N GLU A 529 -30.22 -7.91 -10.76
CA GLU A 529 -31.64 -8.14 -10.46
C GLU A 529 -31.94 -7.72 -9.02
N LEU A 530 -32.98 -6.91 -8.85
CA LEU A 530 -33.44 -6.37 -7.56
C LEU A 530 -34.75 -7.02 -7.13
N GLU A 531 -35.09 -6.92 -5.86
CA GLU A 531 -36.39 -7.39 -5.32
C GLU A 531 -37.55 -6.52 -5.81
N LYS A 532 -37.31 -5.25 -6.10
CA LYS A 532 -38.28 -4.26 -6.58
C LYS A 532 -37.60 -3.21 -7.46
N PRO A 533 -38.35 -2.52 -8.31
CA PRO A 533 -37.80 -1.42 -9.09
C PRO A 533 -37.21 -0.32 -8.21
N GLU A 534 -35.96 0.06 -8.46
CA GLU A 534 -35.23 1.14 -7.80
C GLU A 534 -34.39 1.93 -8.83
N SER A 535 -33.83 3.04 -8.43
CA SER A 535 -32.82 3.73 -9.24
C SER A 535 -31.54 2.89 -9.26
N ILE A 536 -30.98 2.71 -10.43
CA ILE A 536 -29.69 2.03 -10.65
C ILE A 536 -28.74 3.05 -11.27
N SER A 537 -27.58 3.24 -10.66
CA SER A 537 -26.56 4.18 -11.12
C SER A 537 -25.26 3.42 -11.37
N LEU A 538 -24.69 3.56 -12.57
CA LEU A 538 -23.35 3.11 -12.91
C LEU A 538 -22.44 4.34 -13.02
N ARG A 539 -21.36 4.37 -12.26
CA ARG A 539 -20.36 5.44 -12.30
C ARG A 539 -19.04 4.97 -12.88
N TRP A 540 -18.41 5.89 -13.61
CA TRP A 540 -17.04 5.78 -14.08
C TRP A 540 -16.29 7.05 -13.72
N ASN A 541 -15.46 6.97 -12.68
CA ASN A 541 -14.56 8.05 -12.27
C ASN A 541 -13.42 8.18 -13.28
N THR A 542 -13.15 9.39 -13.72
CA THR A 542 -12.15 9.66 -14.76
C THR A 542 -11.06 10.59 -14.23
N ALA A 543 -9.82 10.39 -14.65
CA ALA A 543 -8.69 11.21 -14.18
C ALA A 543 -8.83 12.71 -14.50
N ARG A 544 -9.60 13.04 -15.54
CA ARG A 544 -9.97 14.41 -15.94
C ARG A 544 -11.40 14.42 -16.44
N ARG A 545 -12.00 15.60 -16.54
CA ARG A 545 -13.35 15.76 -17.09
C ARG A 545 -13.40 15.27 -18.54
N PRO A 546 -14.22 14.25 -18.87
CA PRO A 546 -14.34 13.73 -20.22
C PRO A 546 -15.31 14.56 -21.06
N ALA A 547 -15.27 14.37 -22.38
CA ALA A 547 -16.35 14.75 -23.27
C ALA A 547 -17.41 13.65 -23.26
N LEU A 548 -18.68 13.99 -23.08
CA LEU A 548 -19.80 13.04 -23.02
C LEU A 548 -20.82 13.34 -24.10
N GLY A 549 -21.17 12.34 -24.91
CA GLY A 549 -22.27 12.34 -25.90
C GLY A 549 -23.61 11.95 -25.26
N ALA A 550 -24.69 12.27 -25.93
CA ALA A 550 -26.05 11.99 -25.46
C ALA A 550 -26.39 10.47 -25.48
N ASP A 551 -25.65 9.68 -26.26
CA ASP A 551 -25.78 8.24 -26.41
C ASP A 551 -24.94 7.43 -25.39
N GLY A 552 -24.34 8.07 -24.41
CA GLY A 552 -23.48 7.43 -23.42
C GLY A 552 -22.04 7.18 -23.89
N ALA A 553 -21.67 7.65 -25.08
CA ALA A 553 -20.30 7.66 -25.53
C ALA A 553 -19.52 8.77 -24.81
N PHE A 554 -18.31 8.47 -24.33
CA PHE A 554 -17.44 9.48 -23.75
C PHE A 554 -15.98 9.27 -24.11
N THR A 555 -15.24 10.37 -24.16
CA THR A 555 -13.80 10.34 -24.46
C THR A 555 -13.01 11.12 -23.45
N LEU A 556 -11.82 10.63 -23.15
CA LEU A 556 -10.84 11.27 -22.28
C LEU A 556 -9.52 11.39 -23.04
N ALA A 557 -8.92 12.58 -23.05
CA ALA A 557 -7.63 12.83 -23.66
C ALA A 557 -6.60 13.24 -22.59
N LEU A 558 -5.50 12.49 -22.49
CA LEU A 558 -4.35 12.77 -21.65
C LEU A 558 -3.11 13.01 -22.56
N PRO A 559 -1.97 13.45 -22.02
CA PRO A 559 -0.81 13.86 -22.84
C PRO A 559 -0.31 12.79 -23.82
N GLU A 560 -0.36 11.50 -23.46
CA GLU A 560 0.21 10.42 -24.28
C GLU A 560 -0.80 9.32 -24.62
N VAL A 561 -1.97 9.34 -24.01
CA VAL A 561 -2.98 8.31 -24.14
C VAL A 561 -4.39 8.91 -24.11
N GLY A 562 -5.28 8.34 -24.87
CA GLY A 562 -6.71 8.64 -24.84
C GLY A 562 -7.54 7.42 -24.47
N LEU A 563 -8.75 7.66 -24.01
CA LEU A 563 -9.77 6.64 -23.78
C LEU A 563 -11.03 6.99 -24.57
N ALA A 564 -11.56 6.03 -25.30
CA ALA A 564 -12.92 6.10 -25.85
C ALA A 564 -13.77 5.03 -25.17
N ALA A 565 -14.96 5.42 -24.72
CA ALA A 565 -15.87 4.52 -24.03
C ALA A 565 -17.32 4.74 -24.47
N GLN A 566 -18.16 3.72 -24.27
CA GLN A 566 -19.60 3.82 -24.46
C GLN A 566 -20.34 2.93 -23.48
N VAL A 567 -21.41 3.44 -22.87
CA VAL A 567 -22.31 2.69 -21.98
C VAL A 567 -23.62 2.40 -22.71
N LEU A 568 -24.03 1.14 -22.70
CA LEU A 568 -25.20 0.65 -23.42
C LEU A 568 -26.09 -0.19 -22.51
N SER A 569 -27.40 -0.09 -22.68
CA SER A 569 -28.34 -1.08 -22.12
C SER A 569 -28.55 -2.21 -23.16
N LEU A 570 -28.33 -3.46 -22.71
CA LEU A 570 -28.60 -4.63 -23.54
C LEU A 570 -30.07 -5.04 -23.50
N ASP A 571 -30.83 -4.58 -22.53
CA ASP A 571 -32.28 -4.81 -22.37
C ASP A 571 -33.13 -3.75 -23.10
N GLY A 572 -32.49 -2.83 -23.83
CA GLY A 572 -33.17 -1.76 -24.56
C GLY A 572 -33.77 -0.68 -23.66
N GLN A 573 -33.41 -0.64 -22.37
CA GLN A 573 -33.89 0.38 -21.43
C GLN A 573 -33.23 1.73 -21.72
N ALA A 574 -33.97 2.80 -21.56
CA ALA A 574 -33.44 4.14 -21.73
C ALA A 574 -32.48 4.51 -20.57
N LEU A 575 -31.30 4.95 -20.92
CA LEU A 575 -30.29 5.43 -19.96
C LEU A 575 -30.22 6.95 -20.01
N ALA A 576 -30.19 7.58 -18.83
CA ALA A 576 -29.86 9.00 -18.71
C ALA A 576 -28.37 9.12 -18.34
N HIS A 577 -27.61 9.83 -19.18
CA HIS A 577 -26.18 10.03 -18.97
C HIS A 577 -25.88 11.46 -18.51
N ARG A 578 -25.00 11.60 -17.52
CA ARG A 578 -24.58 12.94 -17.04
C ARG A 578 -23.12 12.95 -16.63
N LEU A 579 -22.52 14.14 -16.72
CA LEU A 579 -21.24 14.43 -16.10
C LEU A 579 -21.48 14.91 -14.68
N GLY A 580 -20.75 14.33 -13.76
CA GLY A 580 -20.68 14.80 -12.38
C GLY A 580 -19.27 15.22 -11.98
N ASN A 581 -19.18 15.82 -10.82
CA ASN A 581 -17.94 16.13 -10.16
C ASN A 581 -18.18 16.09 -8.66
N GLN A 582 -17.32 15.40 -7.94
CA GLN A 582 -17.42 15.29 -6.50
C GLN A 582 -16.23 15.98 -5.85
N GLY A 583 -16.51 16.78 -4.86
CA GLY A 583 -15.52 17.35 -3.95
C GLY A 583 -15.81 16.94 -2.51
N TYR A 584 -14.95 17.28 -1.60
CA TYR A 584 -15.22 17.10 -0.18
C TYR A 584 -16.32 18.05 0.29
N THR A 585 -17.27 17.53 1.07
CA THR A 585 -18.40 18.29 1.60
C THR A 585 -18.43 18.25 3.13
N ALA A 586 -18.90 19.34 3.76
CA ALA A 586 -19.05 19.38 5.21
C ALA A 586 -20.03 18.31 5.72
N PRO A 587 -19.79 17.72 6.91
CA PRO A 587 -18.69 17.99 7.84
C PRO A 587 -17.38 17.26 7.50
N TRP A 588 -17.35 16.48 6.42
CA TRP A 588 -16.31 15.53 6.03
C TRP A 588 -15.21 16.16 5.17
N ASN A 589 -15.25 17.48 5.02
CA ASN A 589 -14.22 18.26 4.35
C ASN A 589 -13.14 18.80 5.32
N LYS A 590 -13.06 18.22 6.52
CA LYS A 590 -12.10 18.62 7.55
C LYS A 590 -11.07 17.52 7.78
N ASP A 591 -9.84 17.93 8.05
CA ASP A 591 -8.81 17.06 8.55
C ASP A 591 -9.02 16.72 10.04
N GLN A 592 -8.15 15.88 10.59
CA GLN A 592 -8.20 15.46 11.99
C GLN A 592 -7.98 16.61 13.00
N PHE A 593 -7.57 17.80 12.56
CA PHE A 593 -7.34 18.98 13.39
C PHE A 593 -8.39 20.07 13.15
N GLY A 594 -9.43 19.78 12.35
CA GLY A 594 -10.49 20.70 12.01
C GLY A 594 -10.16 21.69 10.88
N GLY A 595 -8.99 21.56 10.24
CA GLY A 595 -8.61 22.33 9.06
C GLY A 595 -9.38 21.87 7.80
N ASP A 596 -9.55 22.76 6.83
CA ASP A 596 -10.20 22.40 5.56
C ASP A 596 -9.29 21.46 4.74
N LEU A 597 -9.86 20.35 4.26
CA LEU A 597 -9.18 19.49 3.29
C LEU A 597 -9.04 20.22 1.95
N PRO A 598 -7.94 19.99 1.21
CA PRO A 598 -7.79 20.49 -0.14
C PRO A 598 -8.98 20.07 -1.00
N GLN A 599 -9.57 21.01 -1.74
CA GLN A 599 -10.66 20.70 -2.66
C GLN A 599 -10.15 19.76 -3.75
N ARG A 600 -10.79 18.59 -3.87
CA ARG A 600 -10.58 17.68 -4.99
C ARG A 600 -11.58 17.93 -6.09
N ASN A 601 -11.11 17.74 -7.30
CA ASN A 601 -11.94 17.74 -8.50
C ASN A 601 -11.99 16.30 -9.00
N CYS A 602 -13.05 15.57 -8.63
CA CYS A 602 -13.25 14.15 -8.94
C CYS A 602 -14.35 14.01 -10.00
N PRO A 603 -14.05 14.17 -11.29
CA PRO A 603 -15.02 14.05 -12.37
C PRO A 603 -15.43 12.59 -12.58
N TYR A 604 -16.69 12.39 -12.95
CA TYR A 604 -17.22 11.08 -13.32
C TYR A 604 -18.29 11.18 -14.42
N VAL A 605 -18.46 10.08 -15.16
CA VAL A 605 -19.64 9.83 -15.99
C VAL A 605 -20.59 8.95 -15.19
N GLU A 606 -21.87 9.31 -15.18
CA GLU A 606 -22.91 8.52 -14.51
C GLU A 606 -24.02 8.17 -15.51
N SER A 607 -24.38 6.89 -15.54
CA SER A 607 -25.51 6.35 -16.33
C SER A 607 -26.59 5.86 -15.37
N LEU A 608 -27.82 6.33 -15.56
CA LEU A 608 -28.94 6.17 -14.64
C LEU A 608 -30.12 5.52 -15.35
N LEU A 609 -30.80 4.61 -14.65
CA LEU A 609 -32.11 4.06 -15.02
C LEU A 609 -32.92 3.76 -13.76
N THR A 610 -34.22 3.43 -13.94
CA THR A 610 -35.07 2.91 -12.85
C THR A 610 -35.68 1.61 -13.31
N SER A 611 -35.33 0.51 -12.63
CA SER A 611 -35.77 -0.84 -12.98
C SER A 611 -35.56 -1.80 -11.80
N ASP A 612 -36.12 -2.98 -11.89
CA ASP A 612 -35.81 -4.12 -11.03
C ASP A 612 -34.74 -5.05 -11.62
N HIS A 613 -34.29 -4.77 -12.84
CA HIS A 613 -33.18 -5.47 -13.49
C HIS A 613 -32.44 -4.54 -14.47
N CYS A 614 -31.18 -4.87 -14.75
CA CYS A 614 -30.44 -4.26 -15.85
C CYS A 614 -29.32 -5.16 -16.34
N ARG A 615 -29.06 -5.10 -17.66
CA ARG A 615 -27.83 -5.58 -18.28
C ARG A 615 -27.15 -4.39 -18.98
N LEU A 616 -26.06 -3.91 -18.40
CA LEU A 616 -25.31 -2.76 -18.92
C LEU A 616 -23.97 -3.23 -19.46
N LEU A 617 -23.66 -2.89 -20.70
CA LEU A 617 -22.36 -3.09 -21.30
C LEU A 617 -21.62 -1.76 -21.38
N THR A 618 -20.46 -1.67 -20.76
CA THR A 618 -19.50 -0.59 -20.99
C THR A 618 -18.33 -1.12 -21.81
N VAL A 619 -18.03 -0.49 -22.93
CA VAL A 619 -16.85 -0.79 -23.74
C VAL A 619 -15.85 0.35 -23.65
N PHE A 620 -14.56 0.00 -23.48
CA PHE A 620 -13.44 0.93 -23.44
C PHE A 620 -12.41 0.56 -24.49
N ALA A 621 -11.80 1.58 -25.10
CA ALA A 621 -10.63 1.46 -25.94
C ALA A 621 -9.57 2.45 -25.47
N VAL A 622 -8.47 1.94 -24.93
CA VAL A 622 -7.26 2.70 -24.57
C VAL A 622 -6.47 2.92 -25.87
N GLN A 623 -6.21 4.15 -26.21
CA GLN A 623 -5.64 4.52 -27.51
C GLN A 623 -4.35 5.34 -27.31
N PRO A 624 -3.26 5.04 -28.02
CA PRO A 624 -2.10 5.90 -28.06
C PRO A 624 -2.45 7.29 -28.61
N GLY A 625 -1.83 8.33 -28.05
CA GLY A 625 -2.02 9.71 -28.48
C GLY A 625 -3.22 10.42 -27.84
N THR A 626 -3.35 11.71 -28.15
CA THR A 626 -4.23 12.66 -27.43
C THR A 626 -5.62 12.83 -28.04
N SER A 627 -5.93 12.13 -29.12
CA SER A 627 -7.18 12.28 -29.86
C SER A 627 -7.89 10.94 -30.02
N PRO A 628 -8.55 10.43 -28.96
CA PRO A 628 -9.19 9.13 -29.02
C PRO A 628 -10.35 9.13 -30.03
N VAL A 629 -10.41 8.07 -30.82
CA VAL A 629 -11.49 7.82 -31.77
C VAL A 629 -12.63 7.10 -31.05
N ALA A 630 -13.80 7.69 -31.04
CA ALA A 630 -14.99 7.11 -30.42
C ALA A 630 -15.37 5.75 -31.04
N TRP A 631 -16.04 4.91 -30.28
CA TRP A 631 -16.66 3.70 -30.74
C TRP A 631 -17.70 4.04 -31.83
N THR A 632 -17.78 3.23 -32.86
CA THR A 632 -18.84 3.31 -33.89
C THR A 632 -19.83 2.18 -33.70
N ARG A 633 -21.11 2.47 -33.94
CA ARG A 633 -22.18 1.49 -33.82
C ARG A 633 -22.95 1.39 -35.16
N ASP A 634 -23.14 0.16 -35.63
CA ASP A 634 -23.99 -0.17 -36.78
C ASP A 634 -24.91 -1.34 -36.38
N GLY A 635 -26.17 -1.00 -36.08
CA GLY A 635 -27.13 -1.97 -35.55
C GLY A 635 -26.67 -2.56 -34.22
N ASP A 636 -26.43 -3.87 -34.20
CA ASP A 636 -25.99 -4.64 -33.04
C ASP A 636 -24.46 -4.78 -32.98
N LYS A 637 -23.73 -4.17 -33.89
CA LYS A 637 -22.28 -4.24 -33.99
C LYS A 637 -21.64 -2.94 -33.52
N LEU A 638 -20.68 -3.09 -32.57
CA LEU A 638 -19.78 -2.01 -32.13
C LEU A 638 -18.38 -2.26 -32.68
N THR A 639 -17.71 -1.21 -33.09
CA THR A 639 -16.32 -1.26 -33.53
C THR A 639 -15.48 -0.23 -32.78
N GLY A 640 -14.44 -0.68 -32.11
CA GLY A 640 -13.47 0.15 -31.39
C GLY A 640 -12.07 0.01 -31.97
N ARG A 641 -11.21 0.99 -31.67
CA ARG A 641 -9.80 1.02 -32.09
C ARG A 641 -8.86 1.26 -30.92
N SER A 642 -7.70 0.59 -30.94
CA SER A 642 -6.58 0.84 -30.06
C SER A 642 -5.29 0.80 -30.90
N GLY A 643 -4.77 1.96 -31.29
CA GLY A 643 -3.76 2.05 -32.34
C GLY A 643 -4.27 1.45 -33.65
N ASP A 644 -3.52 0.50 -34.21
CA ASP A 644 -3.89 -0.25 -35.42
C ASP A 644 -4.85 -1.41 -35.13
N ALA A 645 -5.00 -1.79 -33.86
CA ALA A 645 -5.90 -2.88 -33.49
C ALA A 645 -7.37 -2.46 -33.56
N VAL A 646 -8.21 -3.38 -34.01
CA VAL A 646 -9.65 -3.21 -34.12
C VAL A 646 -10.35 -4.31 -33.35
N LEU A 647 -11.32 -3.92 -32.52
CA LEU A 647 -12.23 -4.83 -31.85
C LEU A 647 -13.65 -4.66 -32.38
N GLU A 648 -14.28 -5.76 -32.76
CA GLU A 648 -15.68 -5.83 -33.11
C GLU A 648 -16.46 -6.56 -32.03
N VAL A 649 -17.53 -5.96 -31.56
CA VAL A 649 -18.42 -6.54 -30.54
C VAL A 649 -19.81 -6.63 -31.15
N THR A 650 -20.32 -7.85 -31.30
CA THR A 650 -21.70 -8.10 -31.80
C THR A 650 -22.58 -8.49 -30.63
N ILE A 651 -23.67 -7.76 -30.45
CA ILE A 651 -24.66 -7.95 -29.39
C ILE A 651 -25.81 -8.78 -29.95
N GLY A 652 -25.88 -10.04 -29.55
CA GLY A 652 -27.04 -10.91 -29.86
C GLY A 652 -28.07 -10.88 -28.73
N ALA A 653 -29.20 -11.56 -28.91
CA ALA A 653 -30.26 -11.62 -27.91
C ALA A 653 -29.77 -12.23 -26.58
N ASP A 654 -28.97 -13.29 -26.63
CA ASP A 654 -28.45 -14.03 -25.48
C ASP A 654 -26.94 -14.26 -25.58
N THR A 655 -26.24 -13.55 -26.44
CA THR A 655 -24.81 -13.77 -26.69
C THR A 655 -24.11 -12.45 -26.99
N LEU A 656 -22.90 -12.34 -26.48
CA LEU A 656 -21.94 -11.31 -26.86
C LEU A 656 -20.80 -11.99 -27.61
N THR A 657 -20.64 -11.64 -28.90
CA THR A 657 -19.51 -12.12 -29.69
C THR A 657 -18.48 -11.00 -29.80
N VAL A 658 -17.27 -11.30 -29.37
CA VAL A 658 -16.14 -10.36 -29.40
C VAL A 658 -15.10 -10.91 -30.37
N HIS A 659 -14.73 -10.12 -31.37
CA HIS A 659 -13.78 -10.51 -32.39
C HIS A 659 -12.65 -9.50 -32.51
N SER A 660 -11.43 -9.97 -32.32
CA SER A 660 -10.16 -9.26 -32.56
C SER A 660 -9.34 -10.03 -33.61
N ALA A 661 -8.26 -9.44 -34.09
CA ALA A 661 -7.34 -10.14 -35.00
C ALA A 661 -6.71 -11.41 -34.38
N ALA A 662 -6.55 -11.44 -33.05
CA ALA A 662 -5.90 -12.52 -32.32
C ALA A 662 -6.88 -13.53 -31.73
N HIS A 663 -8.16 -13.16 -31.50
CA HIS A 663 -9.07 -14.01 -30.74
C HIS A 663 -10.53 -13.73 -31.04
N GLN A 664 -11.34 -14.79 -30.96
CA GLN A 664 -12.79 -14.70 -31.00
C GLN A 664 -13.39 -15.35 -29.76
N LEU A 665 -14.19 -14.61 -29.05
CA LEU A 665 -14.90 -15.07 -27.86
C LEU A 665 -16.39 -14.98 -28.07
N ASN A 666 -17.12 -16.05 -27.73
CA ASN A 666 -18.58 -16.06 -27.68
C ASN A 666 -19.02 -16.21 -26.24
N TRP A 667 -19.59 -15.16 -25.69
CA TRP A 667 -20.07 -15.13 -24.31
C TRP A 667 -21.60 -15.26 -24.30
N LYS A 668 -22.12 -16.15 -23.46
CA LYS A 668 -23.56 -16.25 -23.21
C LYS A 668 -23.96 -15.21 -22.17
N LEU A 669 -24.86 -14.30 -22.55
CA LEU A 669 -25.38 -13.22 -21.70
C LEU A 669 -26.33 -13.75 -20.62
#